data_6f4fe963462c7b57c10d3aa10966b0f0
#
_entry.id   6f4fe963462c7b57c10d3aa10966b0f0
#
_cell.length_a   1.000
_cell.length_b   1.000
_cell.length_c   1.000
_cell.angle_alpha   90.00
_cell.angle_beta   90.00
_cell.angle_gamma   90.00
#
_symmetry.space_group_name_H-M   'P 1'
#
loop_
_entity.id
_entity.type
_entity.pdbx_description
1 polymer ?
#
loop_
_entity_poly.entity_id
_entity_poly.type
_entity_poly.pdbx_seq_one_letter_code
_entity_poly.pdbx_strand_id
1 'polypeptide(L)'
;MSGVNDFALKIATVNGTGSASANGLLMRAIFRMGIPVTGKNVFPSNIQGLPTWYEIRVSGDGWTARSPEYDLIVAMNPATYERDVAEVQPGGWVLHDDSWPLPAEFRREDVTFLGVPLARMGAERFHGSRTRILMKNVGYVGALAALLELDREVVRGLLEESFGSKKKALLDANFEAFDLGYRWAEEHFDAPLPIRLSPLDRTRDSILIDGNTAAAIGCLYAGATVASWYPITPSTSLVQAFESYAGEYRKDPETGELRVAVIQAEDELAAAGMAIGAGWMGARSFTSTSGAGISLMSEFIGLAYYTEIPVVFFDIERVGPSTGMPTRTQQGDLLMIAYASHGDTKHIALFPADPGECFELAVAAFDLAERFQTPVFVVSDLDIGMNDWVVPRFEWDDAYRPDRGKVLTAEELEAGVEFRRYADVDGDGIPWRTLPGVHPRGAYFTRGSGHDSDARYTEDAGPYTEVVDRLLKKHETAKRHVPPPVVQRTDGARLGLVTVGGCDCACREAVHRLAEEGVPLDYMRVRAFPFSREVEAFLLEHETSFVVEQNRDAQLLQLFVAETAVTKDRLVSVRRYGGLPLSAVHVMEDVLEKLGRGGGGGADAGLEAPSARDGGNGAGGRGSRREAAREAARERGAGAGGGRRAAEGGDA
;
A
#
# COMPACT_ATOMS: atom_id res chain seq x y z
N MET A 1 -29.31 -4.21 18.11
CA MET A 1 -27.89 -3.95 17.80
C MET A 1 -27.48 -2.68 18.54
N SER A 2 -26.48 -2.73 19.40
CA SER A 2 -25.96 -1.51 20.03
C SER A 2 -24.97 -0.89 19.06
N GLY A 3 -25.40 0.08 18.28
CA GLY A 3 -24.53 0.82 17.35
C GLY A 3 -23.63 1.86 18.05
N VAL A 4 -23.30 1.65 19.33
CA VAL A 4 -22.38 2.54 20.04
C VAL A 4 -20.96 2.09 19.77
N ASN A 5 -20.16 2.95 19.12
CA ASN A 5 -18.78 2.68 18.73
C ASN A 5 -18.60 1.43 17.84
N ASP A 6 -19.63 1.00 17.15
CA ASP A 6 -19.55 -0.13 16.21
C ASP A 6 -20.51 0.11 15.04
N PHE A 7 -19.98 0.74 14.00
CA PHE A 7 -20.70 1.04 12.75
C PHE A 7 -19.74 1.42 11.63
N ALA A 8 -20.24 1.38 10.40
CA ALA A 8 -19.51 1.82 9.22
C ALA A 8 -20.28 2.95 8.51
N LEU A 9 -19.53 3.95 8.05
CA LEU A 9 -20.08 5.02 7.23
C LEU A 9 -19.26 5.23 5.95
N LYS A 10 -19.95 5.72 4.91
CA LYS A 10 -19.34 6.02 3.62
C LYS A 10 -19.70 7.44 3.19
N ILE A 11 -18.73 8.20 2.75
CA ILE A 11 -18.89 9.58 2.32
C ILE A 11 -18.60 9.68 0.84
N ALA A 12 -19.63 9.89 0.02
CA ALA A 12 -19.58 10.04 -1.43
C ALA A 12 -19.48 11.51 -1.81
N THR A 13 -18.38 11.90 -2.45
CA THR A 13 -18.10 13.28 -2.87
C THR A 13 -17.52 13.34 -4.27
N VAL A 14 -17.09 14.52 -4.69
CA VAL A 14 -16.39 14.73 -5.96
C VAL A 14 -14.91 15.01 -5.67
N ASN A 15 -14.02 14.33 -6.37
CA ASN A 15 -12.58 14.50 -6.21
C ASN A 15 -12.13 15.94 -6.55
N GLY A 16 -11.22 16.50 -5.75
CA GLY A 16 -10.73 17.87 -5.89
C GLY A 16 -11.59 18.95 -5.23
N THR A 17 -12.66 18.59 -4.51
CA THR A 17 -13.53 19.55 -3.79
C THR A 17 -13.07 19.86 -2.36
N GLY A 18 -11.96 19.29 -1.89
CA GLY A 18 -11.47 19.46 -0.52
C GLY A 18 -12.15 18.55 0.51
N SER A 19 -12.91 17.56 0.07
CA SER A 19 -13.59 16.59 0.96
C SER A 19 -12.60 15.73 1.76
N ALA A 20 -11.42 15.43 1.22
CA ALA A 20 -10.40 14.67 1.93
C ALA A 20 -10.02 15.31 3.28
N SER A 21 -9.89 16.65 3.33
CA SER A 21 -9.61 17.36 4.60
C SER A 21 -10.74 17.27 5.60
N ALA A 22 -12.00 17.34 5.14
CA ALA A 22 -13.17 17.22 6.00
C ALA A 22 -13.34 15.78 6.53
N ASN A 23 -13.09 14.78 5.68
CA ASN A 23 -13.13 13.36 6.06
C ASN A 23 -12.02 13.03 7.06
N GLY A 24 -10.79 13.54 6.83
CA GLY A 24 -9.68 13.41 7.79
C GLY A 24 -9.95 14.15 9.12
N LEU A 25 -10.68 15.28 9.11
CA LEU A 25 -11.12 15.95 10.34
C LEU A 25 -12.06 15.06 11.15
N LEU A 26 -13.05 14.43 10.49
CA LEU A 26 -13.98 13.50 11.13
C LEU A 26 -13.25 12.31 11.75
N MET A 27 -12.37 11.67 10.97
CA MET A 27 -11.60 10.52 11.45
C MET A 27 -10.69 10.89 12.64
N ARG A 28 -9.98 12.02 12.56
CA ARG A 28 -9.14 12.52 13.66
C ARG A 28 -9.95 12.86 14.91
N ALA A 29 -11.15 13.38 14.74
CA ALA A 29 -12.01 13.67 15.88
C ALA A 29 -12.46 12.40 16.61
N ILE A 30 -12.84 11.34 15.88
CA ILE A 30 -13.18 10.03 16.45
C ILE A 30 -11.95 9.45 17.18
N PHE A 31 -10.77 9.49 16.55
CA PHE A 31 -9.51 9.07 17.18
C PHE A 31 -9.21 9.84 18.48
N ARG A 32 -9.41 11.17 18.50
CA ARG A 32 -9.19 12.01 19.69
C ARG A 32 -10.21 11.75 20.82
N MET A 33 -11.37 11.19 20.50
CA MET A 33 -12.33 10.69 21.49
C MET A 33 -11.90 9.34 22.09
N GLY A 34 -10.73 8.83 21.77
CA GLY A 34 -10.20 7.57 22.27
C GLY A 34 -10.77 6.32 21.61
N ILE A 35 -11.45 6.46 20.46
CA ILE A 35 -12.19 5.40 19.79
C ILE A 35 -11.34 4.87 18.61
N PRO A 36 -11.10 3.55 18.52
CA PRO A 36 -10.44 2.97 17.34
C PRO A 36 -11.28 3.18 16.08
N VAL A 37 -10.61 3.64 15.04
CA VAL A 37 -11.24 4.03 13.77
C VAL A 37 -10.27 3.76 12.60
N THR A 38 -10.81 3.39 11.45
CA THR A 38 -10.06 3.30 10.19
C THR A 38 -10.75 4.08 9.10
N GLY A 39 -9.97 4.67 8.21
CA GLY A 39 -10.44 5.37 7.03
C GLY A 39 -9.83 4.79 5.76
N LYS A 40 -10.66 4.52 4.76
CA LYS A 40 -10.23 4.01 3.45
C LYS A 40 -10.66 4.97 2.35
N ASN A 41 -9.71 5.49 1.61
CA ASN A 41 -9.99 6.43 0.53
C ASN A 41 -10.08 5.69 -0.81
N VAL A 42 -11.26 5.69 -1.40
CA VAL A 42 -11.53 5.09 -2.72
C VAL A 42 -11.67 6.22 -3.73
N PHE A 43 -10.59 6.54 -4.41
CA PHE A 43 -10.52 7.67 -5.33
C PHE A 43 -10.18 7.24 -6.77
N PRO A 44 -10.54 8.05 -7.78
CA PRO A 44 -10.19 7.76 -9.17
C PRO A 44 -8.74 8.16 -9.47
N SER A 45 -8.16 7.57 -10.51
CA SER A 45 -6.82 7.95 -11.00
C SER A 45 -6.77 9.35 -11.62
N ASN A 46 -7.91 9.92 -12.02
CA ASN A 46 -8.01 11.28 -12.55
C ASN A 46 -8.15 12.30 -11.43
N ILE A 47 -7.45 13.43 -11.54
CA ILE A 47 -7.26 14.39 -10.45
C ILE A 47 -8.55 15.15 -10.07
N GLN A 48 -9.49 15.39 -11.00
CA GLN A 48 -10.67 16.23 -10.74
C GLN A 48 -11.94 15.69 -11.42
N GLY A 49 -13.08 15.95 -10.77
CA GLY A 49 -14.39 15.83 -11.35
C GLY A 49 -15.05 14.45 -11.30
N LEU A 50 -14.29 13.40 -10.94
CA LEU A 50 -14.85 12.06 -10.79
C LEU A 50 -15.30 11.79 -9.34
N PRO A 51 -16.24 10.83 -9.15
CA PRO A 51 -16.65 10.42 -7.83
C PRO A 51 -15.49 9.89 -6.98
N THR A 52 -15.51 10.22 -5.70
CA THR A 52 -14.60 9.66 -4.71
C THR A 52 -15.40 9.30 -3.46
N TRP A 53 -14.99 8.22 -2.80
CA TRP A 53 -15.61 7.76 -1.56
C TRP A 53 -14.57 7.67 -0.46
N TYR A 54 -14.99 7.98 0.75
CA TYR A 54 -14.21 7.78 1.95
C TYR A 54 -15.02 6.90 2.90
N GLU A 55 -14.50 5.73 3.18
CA GLU A 55 -15.13 4.73 4.03
C GLU A 55 -14.53 4.83 5.42
N ILE A 56 -15.35 4.98 6.46
CA ILE A 56 -14.90 5.02 7.85
C ILE A 56 -15.55 3.84 8.58
N ARG A 57 -14.75 3.06 9.26
CA ARG A 57 -15.23 2.07 10.22
C ARG A 57 -14.83 2.47 11.62
N VAL A 58 -15.82 2.53 12.50
CA VAL A 58 -15.65 2.71 13.93
C VAL A 58 -15.81 1.34 14.59
N SER A 59 -14.87 0.92 15.42
CA SER A 59 -14.96 -0.34 16.15
C SER A 59 -14.44 -0.18 17.57
N GLY A 60 -15.34 -0.22 18.54
CA GLY A 60 -14.98 -0.22 19.97
C GLY A 60 -14.07 -1.39 20.33
N ASP A 61 -14.13 -2.51 19.64
CA ASP A 61 -13.28 -3.68 19.83
C ASP A 61 -11.91 -3.56 19.14
N GLY A 62 -11.75 -2.56 18.27
CA GLY A 62 -10.46 -2.28 17.60
C GLY A 62 -10.28 -3.01 16.27
N TRP A 63 -11.35 -3.53 15.67
CA TRP A 63 -11.27 -4.10 14.33
C TRP A 63 -11.06 -3.03 13.28
N THR A 64 -10.07 -3.25 12.41
CA THR A 64 -9.62 -2.27 11.40
C THR A 64 -9.88 -2.69 9.96
N ALA A 65 -10.43 -3.88 9.74
CA ALA A 65 -10.80 -4.33 8.41
C ALA A 65 -11.91 -3.48 7.80
N ARG A 66 -11.92 -3.37 6.48
CA ARG A 66 -13.02 -2.73 5.74
C ARG A 66 -14.35 -3.42 6.03
N SER A 67 -15.44 -2.64 6.16
CA SER A 67 -16.81 -3.18 6.13
C SER A 67 -17.36 -3.14 4.71
N PRO A 68 -18.01 -4.21 4.21
CA PRO A 68 -18.70 -4.17 2.92
C PRO A 68 -20.09 -3.51 3.01
N GLU A 69 -20.63 -3.34 4.21
CA GLU A 69 -21.95 -2.79 4.49
C GLU A 69 -21.82 -1.48 5.26
N TYR A 70 -22.74 -0.55 5.02
CA TYR A 70 -22.71 0.76 5.64
C TYR A 70 -24.02 1.07 6.37
N ASP A 71 -23.90 1.50 7.64
CA ASP A 71 -25.02 1.96 8.46
C ASP A 71 -25.48 3.35 8.01
N LEU A 72 -24.55 4.21 7.62
CA LEU A 72 -24.82 5.57 7.17
C LEU A 72 -24.01 5.91 5.92
N ILE A 73 -24.68 6.46 4.92
CA ILE A 73 -24.00 7.03 3.74
C ILE A 73 -24.25 8.54 3.65
N VAL A 74 -23.18 9.29 3.44
CA VAL A 74 -23.22 10.75 3.18
C VAL A 74 -23.12 10.95 1.67
N ALA A 75 -24.25 11.10 1.01
CA ALA A 75 -24.37 11.22 -0.44
C ALA A 75 -24.33 12.68 -0.89
N MET A 76 -23.14 13.24 -1.12
CA MET A 76 -22.93 14.63 -1.56
C MET A 76 -22.75 14.77 -3.07
N ASN A 77 -22.70 13.66 -3.81
CA ASN A 77 -22.52 13.64 -5.26
C ASN A 77 -23.79 13.11 -5.95
N PRO A 78 -24.59 13.95 -6.63
CA PRO A 78 -25.79 13.48 -7.33
C PRO A 78 -25.54 12.41 -8.40
N ALA A 79 -24.34 12.37 -8.99
CA ALA A 79 -24.01 11.38 -10.01
C ALA A 79 -23.87 9.94 -9.48
N THR A 80 -23.81 9.77 -8.15
CA THR A 80 -23.63 8.45 -7.51
C THR A 80 -24.80 8.04 -6.63
N TYR A 81 -25.89 8.81 -6.56
CA TYR A 81 -27.03 8.57 -5.66
C TYR A 81 -27.60 7.15 -5.78
N GLU A 82 -27.79 6.64 -6.99
CA GLU A 82 -28.30 5.28 -7.20
C GLU A 82 -27.44 4.24 -6.50
N ARG A 83 -26.13 4.31 -6.74
CA ARG A 83 -25.16 3.41 -6.13
C ARG A 83 -25.07 3.61 -4.62
N ASP A 84 -24.96 4.85 -4.17
CA ASP A 84 -24.78 5.19 -2.76
C ASP A 84 -25.98 4.71 -1.93
N VAL A 85 -27.21 4.92 -2.41
CA VAL A 85 -28.41 4.43 -1.73
C VAL A 85 -28.51 2.91 -1.74
N ALA A 86 -28.08 2.25 -2.83
CA ALA A 86 -28.11 0.79 -2.92
C ALA A 86 -27.17 0.10 -1.91
N GLU A 87 -26.06 0.74 -1.54
CA GLU A 87 -25.05 0.19 -0.64
C GLU A 87 -25.38 0.39 0.87
N VAL A 88 -26.43 1.13 1.23
CA VAL A 88 -26.90 1.27 2.63
C VAL A 88 -27.60 -0.01 3.05
N GLN A 89 -27.23 -0.54 4.23
CA GLN A 89 -27.93 -1.70 4.77
C GLN A 89 -29.37 -1.39 5.20
N PRO A 90 -30.26 -2.37 5.22
CA PRO A 90 -31.65 -2.18 5.67
C PRO A 90 -31.73 -1.58 7.08
N GLY A 91 -32.55 -0.55 7.25
CA GLY A 91 -32.67 0.20 8.50
C GLY A 91 -31.63 1.32 8.69
N GLY A 92 -30.72 1.50 7.71
CA GLY A 92 -29.68 2.52 7.76
C GLY A 92 -30.14 3.92 7.31
N TRP A 93 -29.18 4.83 7.19
CA TRP A 93 -29.43 6.26 6.93
C TRP A 93 -28.67 6.76 5.69
N VAL A 94 -29.29 7.72 4.99
CA VAL A 94 -28.65 8.51 3.92
C VAL A 94 -28.73 9.99 4.27
N LEU A 95 -27.59 10.62 4.55
CA LEU A 95 -27.45 12.07 4.65
C LEU A 95 -27.19 12.65 3.26
N HIS A 96 -28.01 13.57 2.77
CA HIS A 96 -27.84 14.16 1.45
C HIS A 96 -28.00 15.68 1.46
N ASP A 97 -27.48 16.37 0.43
CA ASP A 97 -27.68 17.81 0.25
C ASP A 97 -29.06 18.08 -0.34
N ASP A 98 -30.01 18.49 0.49
CA ASP A 98 -31.40 18.78 0.11
C ASP A 98 -31.57 20.05 -0.74
N SER A 99 -30.48 20.74 -1.06
CA SER A 99 -30.52 21.83 -2.04
C SER A 99 -30.82 21.33 -3.46
N TRP A 100 -30.67 20.04 -3.70
CA TRP A 100 -31.05 19.33 -4.92
C TRP A 100 -31.98 18.15 -4.57
N PRO A 101 -33.04 17.94 -5.37
CA PRO A 101 -33.95 16.84 -5.09
C PRO A 101 -33.24 15.49 -5.30
N LEU A 102 -33.37 14.59 -4.33
CA LEU A 102 -33.05 13.19 -4.50
C LEU A 102 -34.18 12.55 -5.33
N PRO A 103 -33.89 11.94 -6.51
CA PRO A 103 -34.89 11.30 -7.34
C PRO A 103 -35.70 10.26 -6.56
N ALA A 104 -37.03 10.24 -6.79
CA ALA A 104 -37.93 9.35 -6.05
C ALA A 104 -37.64 7.86 -6.31
N GLU A 105 -37.16 7.55 -7.51
CA GLU A 105 -36.80 6.20 -7.93
C GLU A 105 -35.61 5.61 -7.17
N PHE A 106 -34.77 6.43 -6.54
CA PHE A 106 -33.64 5.97 -5.72
C PHE A 106 -34.00 5.85 -4.24
N ARG A 107 -35.19 6.31 -3.82
CA ARG A 107 -35.62 6.18 -2.44
C ARG A 107 -36.07 4.77 -2.12
N ARG A 108 -35.52 4.21 -1.06
CA ARG A 108 -35.86 2.90 -0.49
C ARG A 108 -36.74 3.09 0.74
N GLU A 109 -37.76 2.23 0.91
CA GLU A 109 -38.67 2.28 2.09
C GLU A 109 -38.01 1.84 3.38
N ASP A 110 -36.95 1.03 3.27
CA ASP A 110 -36.18 0.49 4.41
C ASP A 110 -34.98 1.38 4.81
N VAL A 111 -34.87 2.59 4.25
CA VAL A 111 -33.78 3.55 4.52
C VAL A 111 -34.35 4.90 4.93
N THR A 112 -33.75 5.52 5.98
CA THR A 112 -34.10 6.86 6.42
C THR A 112 -33.25 7.91 5.72
N PHE A 113 -33.90 8.91 5.09
CA PHE A 113 -33.25 9.99 4.36
C PHE A 113 -33.21 11.27 5.21
N LEU A 114 -32.01 11.81 5.41
CA LEU A 114 -31.70 13.00 6.20
C LEU A 114 -31.25 14.12 5.25
N GLY A 115 -32.15 15.06 4.93
CA GLY A 115 -31.87 16.16 4.01
C GLY A 115 -31.33 17.39 4.73
N VAL A 116 -30.11 17.82 4.42
CA VAL A 116 -29.50 19.06 4.92
C VAL A 116 -29.24 20.00 3.75
N PRO A 117 -29.79 21.21 3.69
CA PRO A 117 -29.65 22.12 2.53
C PRO A 117 -28.29 22.83 2.51
N LEU A 118 -27.20 22.05 2.51
CA LEU A 118 -25.83 22.55 2.69
C LEU A 118 -25.40 23.57 1.63
N ALA A 119 -25.74 23.34 0.37
CA ALA A 119 -25.36 24.29 -0.69
C ALA A 119 -26.14 25.58 -0.60
N ARG A 120 -27.42 25.54 -0.23
CA ARG A 120 -28.25 26.75 -0.01
C ARG A 120 -27.74 27.57 1.18
N MET A 121 -27.51 26.91 2.32
CA MET A 121 -26.95 27.56 3.52
C MET A 121 -25.59 28.18 3.25
N GLY A 122 -24.72 27.45 2.50
CA GLY A 122 -23.41 27.96 2.09
C GLY A 122 -23.49 29.15 1.14
N ALA A 123 -24.51 29.20 0.24
CA ALA A 123 -24.71 30.31 -0.68
C ALA A 123 -25.14 31.60 0.03
N GLU A 124 -25.90 31.48 1.10
CA GLU A 124 -26.39 32.61 1.93
C GLU A 124 -25.26 33.23 2.79
N ARG A 125 -24.30 32.44 3.22
CA ARG A 125 -23.29 32.83 4.23
C ARG A 125 -21.91 33.10 3.66
N PHE A 126 -21.49 32.37 2.62
CA PHE A 126 -20.11 32.44 2.13
C PHE A 126 -20.02 33.02 0.74
N HIS A 127 -18.97 33.85 0.51
CA HIS A 127 -18.68 34.46 -0.77
C HIS A 127 -17.64 33.65 -1.56
N GLY A 128 -17.83 33.54 -2.88
CA GLY A 128 -16.92 32.83 -3.79
C GLY A 128 -17.22 31.32 -3.90
N SER A 129 -17.23 30.81 -5.12
CA SER A 129 -17.59 29.42 -5.44
C SER A 129 -16.72 28.39 -4.72
N ARG A 130 -15.41 28.62 -4.70
CA ARG A 130 -14.45 27.72 -4.03
C ARG A 130 -14.69 27.64 -2.52
N THR A 131 -14.92 28.78 -1.87
CA THR A 131 -15.22 28.83 -0.44
C THR A 131 -16.50 28.08 -0.12
N ARG A 132 -17.56 28.27 -0.93
CA ARG A 132 -18.84 27.56 -0.73
C ARG A 132 -18.69 26.04 -0.83
N ILE A 133 -17.90 25.55 -1.79
CA ILE A 133 -17.62 24.12 -1.93
C ILE A 133 -16.89 23.57 -0.70
N LEU A 134 -15.85 24.27 -0.21
CA LEU A 134 -15.10 23.85 0.97
C LEU A 134 -15.97 23.86 2.22
N MET A 135 -16.73 24.92 2.42
CA MET A 135 -17.59 25.08 3.61
C MET A 135 -18.75 24.07 3.62
N LYS A 136 -19.25 23.65 2.45
CA LYS A 136 -20.21 22.54 2.35
C LYS A 136 -19.64 21.25 2.97
N ASN A 137 -18.38 20.95 2.75
CA ASN A 137 -17.74 19.76 3.31
C ASN A 137 -17.60 19.86 4.85
N VAL A 138 -17.30 21.01 5.39
CA VAL A 138 -17.29 21.22 6.84
C VAL A 138 -18.71 21.16 7.42
N GLY A 139 -19.70 21.63 6.66
CA GLY A 139 -21.11 21.59 7.07
C GLY A 139 -21.65 20.17 7.25
N TYR A 140 -21.32 19.20 6.36
CA TYR A 140 -21.75 17.82 6.61
C TYR A 140 -21.03 17.18 7.82
N VAL A 141 -19.79 17.58 8.12
CA VAL A 141 -19.12 17.14 9.36
C VAL A 141 -19.87 17.67 10.59
N GLY A 142 -20.36 18.92 10.54
CA GLY A 142 -21.20 19.47 11.58
C GLY A 142 -22.52 18.69 11.76
N ALA A 143 -23.20 18.35 10.67
CA ALA A 143 -24.41 17.54 10.73
C ALA A 143 -24.13 16.14 11.30
N LEU A 144 -23.05 15.49 10.86
CA LEU A 144 -22.63 14.20 11.42
C LEU A 144 -22.26 14.28 12.89
N ALA A 145 -21.70 15.41 13.33
CA ALA A 145 -21.36 15.61 14.74
C ALA A 145 -22.61 15.59 15.65
N ALA A 146 -23.71 16.22 15.22
CA ALA A 146 -24.97 16.14 15.94
C ALA A 146 -25.60 14.73 15.88
N LEU A 147 -25.60 14.12 14.70
CA LEU A 147 -26.21 12.80 14.47
C LEU A 147 -25.50 11.66 15.21
N LEU A 148 -24.17 11.75 15.35
CA LEU A 148 -23.32 10.69 15.90
C LEU A 148 -22.76 11.01 17.29
N GLU A 149 -23.16 12.06 17.95
CA GLU A 149 -22.59 12.52 19.24
C GLU A 149 -21.06 12.74 19.19
N LEU A 150 -20.55 13.29 18.06
CA LEU A 150 -19.15 13.67 17.97
C LEU A 150 -18.87 14.90 18.86
N ASP A 151 -17.81 14.85 19.66
CA ASP A 151 -17.47 15.94 20.57
C ASP A 151 -17.10 17.22 19.81
N ARG A 152 -17.90 18.26 19.99
CA ARG A 152 -17.75 19.56 19.32
C ARG A 152 -16.44 20.26 19.67
N GLU A 153 -16.01 20.16 20.92
CA GLU A 153 -14.79 20.83 21.39
C GLU A 153 -13.56 20.15 20.80
N VAL A 154 -13.59 18.83 20.62
CA VAL A 154 -12.55 18.08 19.91
C VAL A 154 -12.45 18.56 18.45
N VAL A 155 -13.57 18.70 17.75
CA VAL A 155 -13.58 19.17 16.35
C VAL A 155 -13.07 20.61 16.27
N ARG A 156 -13.50 21.49 17.18
CA ARG A 156 -13.04 22.89 17.22
C ARG A 156 -11.54 22.99 17.47
N GLY A 157 -11.02 22.22 18.43
CA GLY A 157 -9.58 22.14 18.69
C GLY A 157 -8.77 21.67 17.47
N LEU A 158 -9.24 20.67 16.74
CA LEU A 158 -8.59 20.20 15.50
C LEU A 158 -8.62 21.26 14.38
N LEU A 159 -9.67 22.04 14.27
CA LEU A 159 -9.73 23.17 13.33
C LEU A 159 -8.74 24.27 13.73
N GLU A 160 -8.61 24.58 15.02
CA GLU A 160 -7.63 25.53 15.54
C GLU A 160 -6.20 25.06 15.29
N GLU A 161 -5.89 23.80 15.53
CA GLU A 161 -4.60 23.18 15.21
C GLU A 161 -4.27 23.30 13.70
N SER A 162 -5.28 23.08 12.83
CA SER A 162 -5.10 23.08 11.37
C SER A 162 -4.90 24.46 10.76
N PHE A 163 -5.61 25.45 11.25
CA PHE A 163 -5.62 26.80 10.66
C PHE A 163 -4.86 27.84 11.47
N GLY A 164 -4.73 27.66 12.78
CA GLY A 164 -3.96 28.49 13.67
C GLY A 164 -4.31 29.99 13.64
N SER A 165 -3.54 30.82 14.33
CA SER A 165 -3.74 32.26 14.39
C SER A 165 -3.46 33.01 13.07
N LYS A 166 -2.68 32.41 12.16
CA LYS A 166 -2.27 33.03 10.88
C LYS A 166 -3.37 33.09 9.81
N LYS A 167 -4.45 32.30 9.99
CA LYS A 167 -5.57 32.21 9.04
C LYS A 167 -6.92 32.37 9.71
N LYS A 168 -7.06 33.35 10.62
CA LYS A 168 -8.24 33.56 11.45
C LYS A 168 -9.55 33.59 10.66
N ALA A 169 -9.62 34.34 9.55
CA ALA A 169 -10.84 34.43 8.74
C ALA A 169 -11.28 33.06 8.16
N LEU A 170 -10.31 32.18 7.84
CA LEU A 170 -10.62 30.83 7.37
C LEU A 170 -11.07 29.95 8.53
N LEU A 171 -10.49 30.08 9.70
CA LEU A 171 -10.91 29.39 10.92
C LEU A 171 -12.34 29.76 11.30
N ASP A 172 -12.66 31.07 11.34
CA ASP A 172 -14.00 31.57 11.64
C ASP A 172 -15.05 31.02 10.65
N ALA A 173 -14.70 30.97 9.35
CA ALA A 173 -15.58 30.40 8.31
C ALA A 173 -15.81 28.89 8.51
N ASN A 174 -14.78 28.15 8.92
CA ASN A 174 -14.93 26.71 9.22
C ASN A 174 -15.81 26.48 10.45
N PHE A 175 -15.66 27.28 11.50
CA PHE A 175 -16.54 27.21 12.68
C PHE A 175 -17.98 27.53 12.30
N GLU A 176 -18.22 28.58 11.52
CA GLU A 176 -19.57 28.93 11.06
C GLU A 176 -20.18 27.79 10.22
N ALA A 177 -19.43 27.21 9.30
CA ALA A 177 -19.92 26.11 8.48
C ALA A 177 -20.26 24.85 9.30
N PHE A 178 -19.39 24.51 10.25
CA PHE A 178 -19.63 23.41 11.19
C PHE A 178 -20.89 23.64 12.00
N ASP A 179 -21.01 24.81 12.63
CA ASP A 179 -22.18 25.17 13.48
C ASP A 179 -23.48 25.22 12.69
N LEU A 180 -23.47 25.63 11.43
CA LEU A 180 -24.64 25.61 10.54
C LEU A 180 -25.16 24.18 10.34
N GLY A 181 -24.29 23.25 9.98
CA GLY A 181 -24.66 21.84 9.79
C GLY A 181 -25.12 21.19 11.08
N TYR A 182 -24.42 21.46 12.19
CA TYR A 182 -24.73 20.91 13.51
C TYR A 182 -26.14 21.32 13.98
N ARG A 183 -26.42 22.63 13.97
CA ARG A 183 -27.73 23.16 14.41
C ARG A 183 -28.85 22.66 13.52
N TRP A 184 -28.65 22.63 12.20
CA TRP A 184 -29.67 22.10 11.31
C TRP A 184 -30.05 20.67 11.67
N ALA A 185 -29.06 19.80 11.89
CA ALA A 185 -29.33 18.41 12.24
C ALA A 185 -30.03 18.29 13.61
N GLU A 186 -29.61 19.06 14.61
CA GLU A 186 -30.20 19.07 15.94
C GLU A 186 -31.68 19.58 15.94
N GLU A 187 -32.00 20.53 15.05
CA GLU A 187 -33.34 21.13 14.97
C GLU A 187 -34.33 20.32 14.13
N HIS A 188 -33.84 19.49 13.17
CA HIS A 188 -34.71 18.88 12.17
C HIS A 188 -34.71 17.34 12.20
N PHE A 189 -33.84 16.72 12.97
CA PHE A 189 -33.74 15.25 13.05
C PHE A 189 -33.82 14.78 14.52
N ASP A 190 -34.19 13.50 14.68
CA ASP A 190 -34.09 12.82 15.97
C ASP A 190 -32.62 12.47 16.24
N ALA A 191 -31.88 13.48 16.69
CA ALA A 191 -30.45 13.31 17.03
C ALA A 191 -30.28 13.08 18.55
N PRO A 192 -29.34 12.21 18.99
CA PRO A 192 -28.47 11.41 18.16
C PRO A 192 -29.16 10.18 17.55
N LEU A 193 -28.55 9.61 16.50
CA LEU A 193 -29.00 8.35 15.92
C LEU A 193 -28.72 7.17 16.89
N PRO A 194 -29.37 6.01 16.69
CA PRO A 194 -29.04 4.79 17.43
C PRO A 194 -27.57 4.37 17.28
N ILE A 195 -26.98 4.59 16.11
CA ILE A 195 -25.51 4.50 15.89
C ILE A 195 -24.89 5.81 16.40
N ARG A 196 -23.92 5.72 17.32
CA ARG A 196 -23.29 6.91 17.90
C ARG A 196 -21.93 6.63 18.50
N LEU A 197 -21.21 7.69 18.77
CA LEU A 197 -19.90 7.67 19.41
C LEU A 197 -20.05 7.89 20.93
N SER A 198 -19.28 7.14 21.69
CA SER A 198 -19.12 7.36 23.13
C SER A 198 -17.64 7.34 23.44
N PRO A 199 -17.09 8.35 24.13
CA PRO A 199 -15.66 8.43 24.40
C PRO A 199 -15.12 7.14 25.04
N LEU A 200 -13.96 6.72 24.57
CA LEU A 200 -13.16 5.62 25.12
C LEU A 200 -11.75 6.12 25.49
N ASP A 201 -10.91 5.21 25.94
CA ASP A 201 -9.49 5.49 26.20
C ASP A 201 -8.60 4.41 25.52
N ARG A 202 -8.92 4.06 24.25
CA ARG A 202 -8.24 2.96 23.54
C ARG A 202 -7.20 3.43 22.53
N THR A 203 -7.06 4.76 22.35
CA THR A 203 -6.10 5.34 21.39
C THR A 203 -5.05 6.24 22.04
N ARG A 204 -4.99 6.29 23.38
CA ARG A 204 -4.06 7.16 24.14
C ARG A 204 -2.60 7.00 23.73
N ASP A 205 -2.15 5.75 23.60
CA ASP A 205 -0.77 5.39 23.26
C ASP A 205 -0.60 5.05 21.77
N SER A 206 -1.51 5.57 20.96
CA SER A 206 -1.53 5.35 19.51
C SER A 206 -1.26 6.64 18.75
N ILE A 207 -0.92 6.46 17.49
CA ILE A 207 -0.81 7.52 16.47
C ILE A 207 -1.67 7.17 15.27
N LEU A 208 -2.05 8.21 14.52
CA LEU A 208 -2.75 8.08 13.25
C LEU A 208 -1.75 8.42 12.14
N ILE A 209 -1.41 7.43 11.30
CA ILE A 209 -0.37 7.55 10.29
C ILE A 209 -0.63 6.60 9.12
N ASP A 210 -0.17 6.96 7.92
CA ASP A 210 -0.14 6.07 6.75
C ASP A 210 1.19 5.29 6.66
N GLY A 211 1.15 4.15 5.94
CA GLY A 211 2.30 3.26 5.83
C GLY A 211 3.49 3.86 5.09
N ASN A 212 3.27 4.69 4.07
CA ASN A 212 4.35 5.35 3.34
C ASN A 212 5.10 6.35 4.22
N THR A 213 4.39 7.14 5.02
CA THR A 213 4.98 8.05 6.00
C THR A 213 5.74 7.27 7.08
N ALA A 214 5.19 6.18 7.58
CA ALA A 214 5.83 5.31 8.56
C ALA A 214 7.11 4.67 8.02
N ALA A 215 7.09 4.14 6.80
CA ALA A 215 8.26 3.60 6.11
C ALA A 215 9.35 4.66 5.90
N ALA A 216 8.97 5.88 5.53
CA ALA A 216 9.90 7.01 5.38
C ALA A 216 10.61 7.34 6.69
N ILE A 217 9.88 7.35 7.81
CA ILE A 217 10.45 7.55 9.15
C ILE A 217 11.40 6.37 9.48
N GLY A 218 11.01 5.13 9.14
CA GLY A 218 11.87 3.95 9.29
C GLY A 218 13.16 4.06 8.50
N CYS A 219 13.12 4.52 7.24
CA CYS A 219 14.31 4.80 6.43
C CYS A 219 15.22 5.82 7.08
N LEU A 220 14.65 6.90 7.60
CA LEU A 220 15.41 7.94 8.28
C LEU A 220 16.07 7.41 9.56
N TYR A 221 15.32 6.67 10.37
CA TYR A 221 15.81 6.04 11.61
C TYR A 221 16.91 5.02 11.32
N ALA A 222 16.74 4.19 10.28
CA ALA A 222 17.77 3.25 9.82
C ALA A 222 19.05 3.92 9.31
N GLY A 223 19.08 5.24 9.15
CA GLY A 223 20.25 5.98 8.67
C GLY A 223 20.39 5.97 7.14
N ALA A 224 19.31 5.88 6.40
CA ALA A 224 19.33 6.07 4.95
C ALA A 224 19.83 7.49 4.60
N THR A 225 20.72 7.55 3.61
CA THR A 225 21.35 8.80 3.16
C THR A 225 21.12 9.10 1.69
N VAL A 226 20.63 8.12 0.91
CA VAL A 226 20.33 8.32 -0.51
C VAL A 226 18.98 7.71 -0.83
N ALA A 227 18.07 8.53 -1.34
CA ALA A 227 16.81 8.13 -1.95
C ALA A 227 16.82 8.53 -3.42
N SER A 228 16.73 7.57 -4.32
CA SER A 228 16.61 7.81 -5.75
C SER A 228 15.29 7.23 -6.24
N TRP A 229 14.46 8.00 -6.94
CA TRP A 229 13.07 7.61 -7.20
C TRP A 229 12.51 8.20 -8.49
N TYR A 230 11.40 7.61 -8.96
CA TYR A 230 10.59 8.16 -10.04
C TYR A 230 9.11 8.18 -9.61
N PRO A 231 8.34 9.25 -9.90
CA PRO A 231 6.98 9.40 -9.41
C PRO A 231 6.03 8.33 -9.94
N ILE A 232 5.42 7.57 -9.05
CA ILE A 232 4.38 6.60 -9.37
C ILE A 232 3.40 6.43 -8.19
N THR A 233 2.09 6.41 -8.46
CA THR A 233 1.09 6.05 -7.45
C THR A 233 1.17 4.54 -7.19
N PRO A 234 1.15 4.10 -5.89
CA PRO A 234 0.96 4.87 -4.67
C PRO A 234 2.26 5.23 -3.91
N SER A 235 3.45 4.99 -4.46
CA SER A 235 4.71 5.06 -3.72
C SER A 235 5.30 6.47 -3.55
N THR A 236 4.88 7.44 -4.34
CA THR A 236 5.43 8.81 -4.35
C THR A 236 5.46 9.47 -2.97
N SER A 237 4.41 9.27 -2.15
CA SER A 237 4.31 9.89 -0.83
C SER A 237 5.36 9.38 0.16
N LEU A 238 5.91 8.16 -0.02
CA LEU A 238 6.98 7.64 0.81
C LEU A 238 8.24 8.53 0.68
N VAL A 239 8.68 8.80 -0.54
CA VAL A 239 9.89 9.61 -0.75
C VAL A 239 9.65 11.07 -0.41
N GLN A 240 8.47 11.61 -0.68
CA GLN A 240 8.11 12.97 -0.26
C GLN A 240 8.11 13.13 1.27
N ALA A 241 7.62 12.13 2.01
CA ALA A 241 7.70 12.11 3.47
C ALA A 241 9.15 12.02 3.94
N PHE A 242 9.96 11.13 3.34
CA PHE A 242 11.40 11.04 3.64
C PHE A 242 12.12 12.36 3.40
N GLU A 243 11.91 13.03 2.28
CA GLU A 243 12.49 14.33 1.96
C GLU A 243 12.11 15.39 3.00
N SER A 244 10.82 15.42 3.39
CA SER A 244 10.31 16.37 4.38
C SER A 244 10.98 16.17 5.75
N TYR A 245 10.99 14.93 6.27
CA TYR A 245 11.60 14.63 7.56
C TYR A 245 13.13 14.75 7.53
N ALA A 246 13.78 14.37 6.45
CA ALA A 246 15.22 14.57 6.28
C ALA A 246 15.56 16.07 6.27
N GLY A 247 14.74 16.90 5.64
CA GLY A 247 14.86 18.36 5.66
C GLY A 247 14.76 18.98 7.07
N GLU A 248 14.09 18.29 7.99
CA GLU A 248 13.97 18.71 9.39
C GLU A 248 15.10 18.14 10.28
N TYR A 249 15.39 16.84 10.15
CA TYR A 249 16.22 16.11 11.12
C TYR A 249 17.63 15.75 10.63
N ARG A 250 17.96 15.96 9.35
CA ARG A 250 19.24 15.56 8.74
C ARG A 250 20.05 16.74 8.18
N LYS A 251 19.83 17.94 8.71
CA LYS A 251 20.69 19.09 8.43
C LYS A 251 21.89 19.12 9.34
N ASP A 252 23.00 19.48 8.77
CA ASP A 252 24.21 19.79 9.56
C ASP A 252 23.92 21.02 10.43
N PRO A 253 24.11 20.95 11.74
CA PRO A 253 23.78 22.05 12.64
C PRO A 253 24.71 23.27 12.49
N GLU A 254 25.93 23.10 11.93
CA GLU A 254 26.91 24.18 11.77
C GLU A 254 26.78 24.84 10.38
N THR A 255 26.64 24.02 9.32
CA THR A 255 26.60 24.51 7.94
C THR A 255 25.20 24.73 7.41
N GLY A 256 24.18 24.05 7.99
CA GLY A 256 22.83 24.02 7.50
C GLY A 256 22.62 23.14 6.23
N GLU A 257 23.69 22.48 5.78
CA GLU A 257 23.64 21.61 4.61
C GLU A 257 22.88 20.30 4.91
N LEU A 258 22.16 19.81 3.93
CA LEU A 258 21.43 18.56 4.04
C LEU A 258 22.40 17.36 3.91
N ARG A 259 22.40 16.46 4.89
CA ARG A 259 23.26 15.26 4.92
C ARG A 259 22.64 14.05 4.23
N VAL A 260 21.65 14.24 3.38
CA VAL A 260 21.03 13.21 2.55
C VAL A 260 20.87 13.72 1.12
N ALA A 261 20.86 12.81 0.16
CA ALA A 261 20.56 13.09 -1.22
C ALA A 261 19.19 12.46 -1.59
N VAL A 262 18.26 13.30 -2.04
CA VAL A 262 16.97 12.86 -2.58
C VAL A 262 16.92 13.27 -4.05
N ILE A 263 16.86 12.30 -4.95
CA ILE A 263 17.04 12.52 -6.40
C ILE A 263 15.85 11.95 -7.15
N GLN A 264 15.08 12.81 -7.80
CA GLN A 264 14.10 12.35 -8.78
C GLN A 264 14.85 12.03 -10.08
N ALA A 265 14.82 10.76 -10.48
CA ALA A 265 15.48 10.25 -11.67
C ALA A 265 14.66 10.51 -12.94
N GLU A 266 15.22 10.22 -14.11
CA GLU A 266 14.54 10.30 -15.40
C GLU A 266 13.46 9.21 -15.55
N ASP A 267 13.74 8.02 -15.02
CA ASP A 267 12.85 6.86 -15.02
C ASP A 267 13.23 5.91 -13.87
N GLU A 268 12.51 4.80 -13.76
CA GLU A 268 12.74 3.78 -12.74
C GLU A 268 14.10 3.09 -12.88
N LEU A 269 14.60 2.88 -14.11
CA LEU A 269 15.92 2.27 -14.33
C LEU A 269 17.01 3.16 -13.76
N ALA A 270 16.99 4.46 -14.08
CA ALA A 270 17.94 5.43 -13.56
C ALA A 270 17.86 5.50 -12.03
N ALA A 271 16.66 5.47 -11.45
CA ALA A 271 16.47 5.43 -10.00
C ALA A 271 17.14 4.22 -9.36
N ALA A 272 16.92 3.02 -9.89
CA ALA A 272 17.56 1.80 -9.40
C ALA A 272 19.08 1.87 -9.53
N GLY A 273 19.60 2.28 -10.69
CA GLY A 273 21.04 2.41 -10.94
C GLY A 273 21.74 3.36 -9.98
N MET A 274 21.12 4.52 -9.69
CA MET A 274 21.64 5.50 -8.72
C MET A 274 21.66 4.93 -7.31
N ALA A 275 20.57 4.26 -6.87
CA ALA A 275 20.50 3.64 -5.56
C ALA A 275 21.57 2.54 -5.39
N ILE A 276 21.75 1.68 -6.40
CA ILE A 276 22.78 0.62 -6.42
C ILE A 276 24.17 1.23 -6.37
N GLY A 277 24.45 2.26 -7.18
CA GLY A 277 25.75 2.94 -7.16
C GLY A 277 26.08 3.57 -5.81
N ALA A 278 25.08 4.16 -5.13
CA ALA A 278 25.22 4.68 -3.78
C ALA A 278 25.48 3.56 -2.75
N GLY A 279 24.76 2.42 -2.85
CA GLY A 279 25.00 1.25 -2.01
C GLY A 279 26.39 0.65 -2.18
N TRP A 280 26.90 0.62 -3.40
CA TRP A 280 28.28 0.17 -3.67
C TRP A 280 29.31 1.08 -2.97
N MET A 281 29.07 2.39 -2.91
CA MET A 281 29.92 3.35 -2.18
C MET A 281 29.74 3.28 -0.65
N GLY A 282 28.84 2.45 -0.16
CA GLY A 282 28.58 2.27 1.28
C GLY A 282 27.47 3.13 1.87
N ALA A 283 26.70 3.83 1.05
CA ALA A 283 25.52 4.52 1.53
C ALA A 283 24.38 3.51 1.81
N ARG A 284 23.55 3.77 2.82
CA ARG A 284 22.22 3.17 2.93
C ARG A 284 21.32 3.88 1.94
N SER A 285 20.95 3.18 0.88
CA SER A 285 20.24 3.72 -0.26
C SER A 285 18.97 2.93 -0.55
N PHE A 286 17.97 3.62 -1.09
CA PHE A 286 16.72 2.99 -1.49
C PHE A 286 16.08 3.65 -2.70
N THR A 287 15.16 2.92 -3.33
CA THR A 287 14.19 3.43 -4.27
C THR A 287 12.79 2.95 -3.90
N SER A 288 11.76 3.73 -4.26
CA SER A 288 10.36 3.39 -4.01
C SER A 288 9.57 3.47 -5.31
N THR A 289 8.81 2.40 -5.58
CA THR A 289 8.04 2.24 -6.80
C THR A 289 6.78 1.38 -6.57
N SER A 290 6.21 0.85 -7.64
CA SER A 290 5.12 -0.13 -7.66
C SER A 290 5.48 -1.22 -8.68
N GLY A 291 4.73 -2.30 -8.76
CA GLY A 291 5.03 -3.46 -9.62
C GLY A 291 5.45 -3.14 -11.05
N ALA A 292 4.87 -2.10 -11.66
CA ALA A 292 5.28 -1.65 -12.99
C ALA A 292 6.75 -1.19 -13.02
N GLY A 293 7.21 -0.45 -12.00
CA GLY A 293 8.59 -0.01 -11.89
C GLY A 293 9.53 -1.17 -11.54
N ILE A 294 9.13 -2.12 -10.69
CA ILE A 294 9.90 -3.34 -10.43
C ILE A 294 10.18 -4.09 -11.74
N SER A 295 9.15 -4.20 -12.60
CA SER A 295 9.33 -4.81 -13.94
C SER A 295 10.37 -4.09 -14.78
N LEU A 296 10.40 -2.74 -14.77
CA LEU A 296 11.40 -1.94 -15.48
C LEU A 296 12.81 -2.06 -14.88
N MET A 297 12.91 -2.17 -13.54
CA MET A 297 14.17 -2.27 -12.81
C MET A 297 14.81 -3.66 -12.88
N SER A 298 14.17 -4.63 -13.50
CA SER A 298 14.50 -6.07 -13.44
C SER A 298 15.98 -6.37 -13.70
N GLU A 299 16.61 -5.76 -14.72
CA GLU A 299 18.03 -5.94 -15.01
C GLU A 299 18.93 -5.39 -13.90
N PHE A 300 18.67 -4.20 -13.40
CA PHE A 300 19.45 -3.62 -12.31
C PHE A 300 19.31 -4.39 -11.00
N ILE A 301 18.12 -4.97 -10.73
CA ILE A 301 17.92 -5.86 -9.58
C ILE A 301 18.84 -7.08 -9.70
N GLY A 302 18.92 -7.70 -10.89
CA GLY A 302 19.82 -8.80 -11.18
C GLY A 302 21.29 -8.42 -11.05
N LEU A 303 21.67 -7.22 -11.52
CA LEU A 303 23.00 -6.68 -11.33
C LEU A 303 23.35 -6.56 -9.84
N ALA A 304 22.48 -5.95 -9.03
CA ALA A 304 22.74 -5.80 -7.60
C ALA A 304 22.79 -7.15 -6.87
N TYR A 305 21.98 -8.12 -7.27
CA TYR A 305 22.01 -9.49 -6.74
C TYR A 305 23.34 -10.19 -7.03
N TYR A 306 23.79 -10.20 -8.29
CA TYR A 306 24.98 -10.91 -8.72
C TYR A 306 26.29 -10.24 -8.28
N THR A 307 26.30 -8.90 -8.21
CA THR A 307 27.44 -8.12 -7.69
C THR A 307 27.45 -7.98 -6.17
N GLU A 308 26.39 -8.45 -5.53
CA GLU A 308 26.20 -8.41 -4.07
C GLU A 308 26.32 -6.99 -3.47
N ILE A 309 25.50 -6.10 -4.02
CA ILE A 309 25.41 -4.69 -3.56
C ILE A 309 24.14 -4.52 -2.71
N PRO A 310 24.27 -4.02 -1.46
CA PRO A 310 23.13 -3.70 -0.61
C PRO A 310 22.30 -2.57 -1.19
N VAL A 311 20.99 -2.77 -1.30
CA VAL A 311 20.04 -1.74 -1.70
C VAL A 311 18.64 -2.16 -1.25
N VAL A 312 17.78 -1.19 -0.88
CA VAL A 312 16.39 -1.46 -0.50
C VAL A 312 15.45 -0.98 -1.59
N PHE A 313 14.51 -1.83 -1.98
CA PHE A 313 13.43 -1.52 -2.91
C PHE A 313 12.10 -1.55 -2.16
N PHE A 314 11.37 -0.46 -2.19
CA PHE A 314 9.99 -0.42 -1.71
C PHE A 314 9.06 -0.64 -2.90
N ASP A 315 8.28 -1.71 -2.85
CA ASP A 315 7.17 -1.96 -3.76
C ASP A 315 5.85 -1.70 -3.03
N ILE A 316 5.17 -0.63 -3.44
CA ILE A 316 3.84 -0.32 -2.93
C ILE A 316 2.86 -0.82 -3.98
N GLU A 317 2.37 -2.05 -3.76
CA GLU A 317 1.58 -2.80 -4.73
C GLU A 317 0.27 -2.10 -5.08
N ARG A 318 -0.12 -2.24 -6.33
CA ARG A 318 -1.41 -1.81 -6.87
C ARG A 318 -1.91 -2.83 -7.89
N VAL A 319 -3.19 -2.71 -8.28
CA VAL A 319 -3.76 -3.61 -9.29
C VAL A 319 -3.00 -3.52 -10.61
N GLY A 320 -2.41 -4.63 -11.02
CA GLY A 320 -1.85 -4.88 -12.34
C GLY A 320 -2.77 -5.74 -13.21
N PRO A 321 -2.32 -6.24 -14.38
CA PRO A 321 -1.01 -5.99 -15.01
C PRO A 321 -0.93 -4.63 -15.72
N SER A 322 0.28 -4.22 -16.12
CA SER A 322 0.60 -2.93 -16.74
C SER A 322 0.21 -1.76 -15.82
N THR A 323 -0.40 -0.70 -16.36
CA THR A 323 -0.93 0.41 -15.54
C THR A 323 -2.07 -0.03 -14.62
N GLY A 324 -2.87 -1.02 -15.04
CA GLY A 324 -3.94 -1.61 -14.26
C GLY A 324 -4.94 -0.60 -13.70
N MET A 325 -5.19 -0.67 -12.41
CA MET A 325 -5.98 0.31 -11.66
C MET A 325 -5.09 1.02 -10.63
N PRO A 326 -4.48 2.17 -10.98
CA PRO A 326 -3.41 2.79 -10.16
C PRO A 326 -3.80 3.20 -8.75
N THR A 327 -5.10 3.31 -8.49
CA THR A 327 -5.67 3.73 -7.21
C THR A 327 -6.46 2.61 -6.52
N ARG A 328 -6.07 1.36 -6.79
CA ARG A 328 -6.68 0.16 -6.20
C ARG A 328 -5.61 -0.77 -5.68
N THR A 329 -5.89 -1.39 -4.51
CA THR A 329 -4.95 -2.30 -3.84
C THR A 329 -5.03 -3.71 -4.42
N GLN A 330 -3.90 -4.41 -4.42
CA GLN A 330 -3.76 -5.82 -4.79
C GLN A 330 -2.42 -6.34 -4.25
N GLN A 331 -2.27 -7.67 -4.13
CA GLN A 331 -1.03 -8.36 -3.81
C GLN A 331 -0.59 -9.17 -5.03
N GLY A 332 -0.24 -8.49 -6.12
CA GLY A 332 0.00 -9.08 -7.43
C GLY A 332 1.45 -9.36 -7.77
N ASP A 333 2.39 -8.96 -6.92
CA ASP A 333 3.81 -8.91 -7.26
C ASP A 333 4.70 -9.89 -6.47
N LEU A 334 4.11 -10.73 -5.61
CA LEU A 334 4.82 -11.64 -4.70
C LEU A 334 5.77 -12.60 -5.45
N LEU A 335 5.29 -13.26 -6.51
CA LEU A 335 6.13 -14.18 -7.32
C LEU A 335 7.20 -13.42 -8.10
N MET A 336 6.83 -12.27 -8.67
CA MET A 336 7.77 -11.44 -9.42
C MET A 336 8.93 -10.99 -8.53
N ILE A 337 8.62 -10.55 -7.29
CA ILE A 337 9.64 -10.08 -6.34
C ILE A 337 10.50 -11.23 -5.84
N ALA A 338 9.92 -12.37 -5.49
CA ALA A 338 10.66 -13.52 -4.99
C ALA A 338 11.77 -13.96 -5.96
N TYR A 339 11.55 -13.80 -7.27
CA TYR A 339 12.45 -14.24 -8.34
C TYR A 339 12.78 -13.12 -9.35
N ALA A 340 12.81 -11.87 -8.90
CA ALA A 340 13.02 -10.72 -9.76
C ALA A 340 14.34 -10.83 -10.55
N SER A 341 14.32 -10.38 -11.82
CA SER A 341 15.35 -10.50 -12.82
C SER A 341 15.30 -11.81 -13.62
N HIS A 342 16.30 -12.05 -14.42
CA HIS A 342 16.49 -13.27 -15.23
C HIS A 342 17.58 -14.15 -14.62
N GLY A 343 17.59 -15.44 -14.97
CA GLY A 343 18.51 -16.42 -14.39
C GLY A 343 18.08 -16.91 -13.03
N ASP A 344 19.01 -17.47 -12.27
CA ASP A 344 18.75 -18.12 -10.99
C ASP A 344 18.87 -17.11 -9.84
N THR A 345 17.84 -16.30 -9.66
CA THR A 345 17.76 -15.27 -8.61
C THR A 345 16.76 -15.64 -7.53
N LYS A 346 17.06 -15.28 -6.27
CA LYS A 346 16.15 -15.34 -5.13
C LYS A 346 16.38 -14.15 -4.21
N HIS A 347 15.34 -13.43 -3.88
CA HIS A 347 15.46 -12.20 -3.12
C HIS A 347 14.86 -12.32 -1.71
N ILE A 348 15.27 -11.41 -0.82
CA ILE A 348 14.64 -11.22 0.49
C ILE A 348 13.51 -10.22 0.31
N ALA A 349 12.30 -10.58 0.73
CA ALA A 349 11.15 -9.70 0.73
C ALA A 349 10.51 -9.65 2.14
N LEU A 350 10.10 -8.47 2.57
CA LEU A 350 9.46 -8.20 3.85
C LEU A 350 8.05 -7.68 3.60
N PHE A 351 7.07 -8.19 4.34
CA PHE A 351 5.65 -7.94 4.11
C PHE A 351 5.01 -7.28 5.35
N PRO A 352 5.03 -5.95 5.46
CA PRO A 352 4.34 -5.24 6.53
C PRO A 352 2.83 -5.38 6.40
N ALA A 353 2.12 -5.45 7.53
CA ALA A 353 0.66 -5.54 7.59
C ALA A 353 -0.04 -4.25 8.00
N ASP A 354 0.70 -3.31 8.53
CA ASP A 354 0.23 -2.01 8.99
C ASP A 354 1.37 -0.97 8.99
N PRO A 355 1.08 0.31 9.25
CA PRO A 355 2.13 1.34 9.31
C PRO A 355 3.19 1.12 10.40
N GLY A 356 2.86 0.46 11.52
CA GLY A 356 3.84 0.12 12.55
C GLY A 356 4.92 -0.80 11.98
N GLU A 357 4.50 -1.84 11.27
CA GLU A 357 5.43 -2.73 10.57
C GLU A 357 6.08 -2.09 9.34
N CYS A 358 5.45 -1.12 8.67
CA CYS A 358 6.13 -0.35 7.64
C CYS A 358 7.38 0.38 8.20
N PHE A 359 7.28 0.93 9.40
CA PHE A 359 8.43 1.50 10.12
C PHE A 359 9.46 0.41 10.48
N GLU A 360 9.04 -0.63 11.18
CA GLU A 360 9.92 -1.69 11.70
C GLU A 360 10.66 -2.42 10.57
N LEU A 361 9.92 -2.85 9.54
CA LEU A 361 10.48 -3.62 8.43
C LEU A 361 11.30 -2.77 7.46
N ALA A 362 11.06 -1.46 7.39
CA ALA A 362 11.98 -0.57 6.68
C ALA A 362 13.35 -0.57 7.36
N VAL A 363 13.42 -0.50 8.68
CA VAL A 363 14.70 -0.59 9.44
C VAL A 363 15.37 -1.94 9.20
N ALA A 364 14.62 -3.03 9.35
CA ALA A 364 15.12 -4.39 9.16
C ALA A 364 15.64 -4.61 7.71
N ALA A 365 14.99 -4.00 6.71
CA ALA A 365 15.40 -4.13 5.32
C ALA A 365 16.83 -3.61 5.06
N PHE A 366 17.19 -2.46 5.64
CA PHE A 366 18.55 -1.93 5.50
C PHE A 366 19.59 -2.81 6.21
N ASP A 367 19.27 -3.32 7.38
CA ASP A 367 20.17 -4.21 8.12
C ASP A 367 20.35 -5.54 7.38
N LEU A 368 19.26 -6.12 6.86
CA LEU A 368 19.34 -7.34 6.06
C LEU A 368 20.07 -7.12 4.73
N ALA A 369 19.82 -6.00 4.05
CA ALA A 369 20.51 -5.69 2.79
C ALA A 369 22.04 -5.64 2.99
N GLU A 370 22.49 -4.98 4.03
CA GLU A 370 23.94 -4.87 4.32
C GLU A 370 24.53 -6.15 4.88
N ARG A 371 23.81 -6.83 5.79
CA ARG A 371 24.24 -8.13 6.33
C ARG A 371 24.45 -9.17 5.23
N PHE A 372 23.47 -9.27 4.32
CA PHE A 372 23.48 -10.26 3.24
C PHE A 372 24.11 -9.73 1.94
N GLN A 373 24.44 -8.46 1.87
CA GLN A 373 24.98 -7.83 0.65
C GLN A 373 24.13 -8.18 -0.57
N THR A 374 22.85 -7.76 -0.55
CA THR A 374 21.87 -8.15 -1.56
C THR A 374 20.74 -7.13 -1.64
N PRO A 375 20.01 -7.04 -2.75
CA PRO A 375 18.73 -6.33 -2.78
C PRO A 375 17.75 -6.92 -1.76
N VAL A 376 17.05 -6.05 -1.02
CA VAL A 376 15.96 -6.42 -0.12
C VAL A 376 14.73 -5.61 -0.48
N PHE A 377 13.58 -6.28 -0.55
CA PHE A 377 12.31 -5.66 -0.88
C PHE A 377 11.46 -5.47 0.38
N VAL A 378 10.80 -4.32 0.47
CA VAL A 378 9.69 -4.08 1.39
C VAL A 378 8.43 -3.96 0.54
N VAL A 379 7.53 -4.91 0.69
CA VAL A 379 6.35 -5.07 -0.15
C VAL A 379 5.11 -4.72 0.65
N SER A 380 4.64 -3.52 0.48
CA SER A 380 3.40 -3.00 1.03
C SER A 380 2.38 -2.85 -0.10
N ASP A 381 1.21 -2.35 0.19
CA ASP A 381 0.18 -2.10 -0.81
C ASP A 381 -0.45 -0.70 -0.64
N LEU A 382 -1.30 -0.31 -1.59
CA LEU A 382 -1.97 0.99 -1.59
C LEU A 382 -2.80 1.22 -0.33
N ASP A 383 -3.46 0.19 0.21
CA ASP A 383 -4.31 0.33 1.40
C ASP A 383 -3.50 0.67 2.64
N ILE A 384 -2.38 -0.01 2.84
CA ILE A 384 -1.45 0.29 3.94
C ILE A 384 -0.75 1.62 3.68
N GLY A 385 -0.27 1.83 2.45
CA GLY A 385 0.62 2.93 2.11
C GLY A 385 -0.04 4.31 2.07
N MET A 386 -1.33 4.41 1.75
CA MET A 386 -1.99 5.70 1.50
C MET A 386 -3.20 5.99 2.38
N ASN A 387 -3.63 5.09 3.24
CA ASN A 387 -4.69 5.34 4.18
C ASN A 387 -4.14 5.53 5.60
N ASP A 388 -4.85 6.33 6.40
CA ASP A 388 -4.51 6.54 7.79
C ASP A 388 -4.97 5.35 8.64
N TRP A 389 -4.08 4.82 9.46
CA TRP A 389 -4.32 3.73 10.40
C TRP A 389 -4.03 4.18 11.81
N VAL A 390 -4.75 3.61 12.78
CA VAL A 390 -4.43 3.75 14.20
C VAL A 390 -3.47 2.63 14.57
N VAL A 391 -2.24 3.00 14.94
CA VAL A 391 -1.19 2.07 15.35
C VAL A 391 -0.55 2.54 16.67
N PRO A 392 0.07 1.66 17.45
CA PRO A 392 0.87 2.06 18.60
C PRO A 392 1.95 3.09 18.21
N ARG A 393 2.35 3.93 19.16
CA ARG A 393 3.49 4.83 18.95
C ARG A 393 4.74 4.02 18.64
N PHE A 394 5.56 4.51 17.72
CA PHE A 394 6.82 3.86 17.40
C PHE A 394 7.76 3.90 18.60
N GLU A 395 8.40 2.78 18.87
CA GLU A 395 9.43 2.70 19.87
C GLU A 395 10.75 3.20 19.29
N TRP A 396 11.36 4.16 19.97
CA TRP A 396 12.69 4.66 19.65
C TRP A 396 13.72 3.97 20.53
N ASP A 397 14.70 3.34 19.92
CA ASP A 397 15.89 2.82 20.61
C ASP A 397 17.10 3.69 20.27
N ASP A 398 17.50 4.55 21.20
CA ASP A 398 18.71 5.38 21.06
C ASP A 398 20.00 4.56 21.00
N ALA A 399 19.95 3.28 21.42
CA ALA A 399 21.07 2.35 21.34
C ALA A 399 21.14 1.64 19.97
N TYR A 400 20.13 1.77 19.10
CA TYR A 400 20.18 1.17 17.77
C TYR A 400 21.45 1.56 17.02
N ARG A 401 22.09 0.58 16.44
CA ARG A 401 23.26 0.76 15.58
C ARG A 401 23.04 0.00 14.29
N PRO A 402 23.23 0.64 13.12
CA PRO A 402 23.10 -0.02 11.83
C PRO A 402 23.99 -1.25 11.72
N ASP A 403 23.40 -2.38 11.35
CA ASP A 403 24.17 -3.58 11.01
C ASP A 403 24.78 -3.41 9.62
N ARG A 404 26.10 -3.24 9.57
CA ARG A 404 26.84 -3.05 8.30
C ARG A 404 27.27 -4.37 7.67
N GLY A 405 26.98 -5.51 8.30
CA GLY A 405 27.42 -6.82 7.86
C GLY A 405 28.96 -6.97 7.90
N LYS A 406 29.48 -7.85 7.06
CA LYS A 406 30.91 -8.18 6.97
C LYS A 406 31.66 -7.13 6.14
N VAL A 407 32.16 -6.07 6.77
CA VAL A 407 32.97 -5.01 6.14
C VAL A 407 34.34 -4.99 6.75
N LEU A 408 35.40 -5.18 5.93
CA LEU A 408 36.78 -5.04 6.39
C LEU A 408 37.18 -3.57 6.51
N THR A 409 37.83 -3.25 7.63
CA THR A 409 38.37 -1.92 7.90
C THR A 409 39.77 -1.74 7.31
N ALA A 410 40.25 -0.50 7.25
CA ALA A 410 41.61 -0.22 6.82
C ALA A 410 42.64 -0.87 7.75
N GLU A 411 42.40 -0.87 9.06
CA GLU A 411 43.27 -1.47 10.09
C GLU A 411 43.40 -2.98 9.92
N GLU A 412 42.31 -3.68 9.66
CA GLU A 412 42.30 -5.13 9.42
C GLU A 412 43.08 -5.50 8.14
N LEU A 413 42.88 -4.74 7.06
CA LEU A 413 43.61 -4.91 5.82
C LEU A 413 45.11 -4.61 5.99
N GLU A 414 45.48 -3.57 6.76
CA GLU A 414 46.87 -3.25 7.09
C GLU A 414 47.53 -4.35 7.96
N ALA A 415 46.75 -4.93 8.90
CA ALA A 415 47.19 -6.08 9.70
C ALA A 415 47.36 -7.37 8.90
N GLY A 416 47.01 -7.39 7.61
CA GLY A 416 47.29 -8.50 6.72
C GLY A 416 46.11 -9.49 6.55
N VAL A 417 44.86 -9.10 6.91
CA VAL A 417 43.70 -9.90 6.59
C VAL A 417 43.59 -10.02 5.08
N GLU A 418 43.54 -11.27 4.57
CA GLU A 418 43.37 -11.54 3.15
C GLU A 418 41.94 -11.23 2.68
N PHE A 419 41.83 -10.38 1.71
CA PHE A 419 40.53 -9.98 1.13
C PHE A 419 40.27 -10.69 -0.18
N ARG A 420 39.18 -11.48 -0.22
CA ARG A 420 38.66 -12.13 -1.41
C ARG A 420 37.18 -11.81 -1.52
N ARG A 421 36.81 -10.95 -2.49
CA ARG A 421 35.49 -10.30 -2.53
C ARG A 421 34.28 -11.24 -2.47
N TYR A 422 34.38 -12.41 -3.13
CA TYR A 422 33.27 -13.34 -3.27
C TYR A 422 33.54 -14.71 -2.62
N ALA A 423 34.53 -14.82 -1.76
CA ALA A 423 34.83 -16.08 -1.07
C ALA A 423 33.91 -16.28 0.13
N ASP A 424 33.42 -17.49 0.32
CA ASP A 424 32.69 -17.92 1.51
C ASP A 424 33.68 -18.36 2.60
N VAL A 425 34.12 -17.44 3.42
CA VAL A 425 35.13 -17.69 4.44
C VAL A 425 34.60 -18.46 5.64
N ASP A 426 33.38 -18.11 6.07
CA ASP A 426 32.77 -18.61 7.31
C ASP A 426 31.79 -19.76 7.08
N GLY A 427 31.52 -20.12 5.85
CA GLY A 427 30.60 -21.19 5.51
C GLY A 427 29.12 -20.82 5.61
N ASP A 428 28.78 -19.52 5.60
CA ASP A 428 27.39 -19.03 5.63
C ASP A 428 26.91 -18.45 4.29
N GLY A 429 27.79 -18.49 3.26
CA GLY A 429 27.51 -17.97 1.92
C GLY A 429 27.69 -16.45 1.78
N ILE A 430 27.97 -15.72 2.86
CA ILE A 430 28.12 -14.26 2.89
C ILE A 430 29.60 -13.89 2.80
N PRO A 431 30.06 -13.23 1.73
CA PRO A 431 31.44 -12.84 1.59
C PRO A 431 31.76 -11.57 2.43
N TRP A 432 33.05 -11.32 2.62
CA TRP A 432 33.51 -10.03 3.10
C TRP A 432 33.48 -8.98 1.99
N ARG A 433 33.19 -7.74 2.34
CA ARG A 433 33.29 -6.59 1.41
C ARG A 433 34.20 -5.50 2.01
N THR A 434 34.65 -4.64 1.14
CA THR A 434 35.32 -3.39 1.46
C THR A 434 34.57 -2.24 0.83
N LEU A 435 34.77 -1.03 1.34
CA LEU A 435 34.21 0.17 0.72
C LEU A 435 35.27 0.80 -0.20
N PRO A 436 34.88 1.39 -1.33
CA PRO A 436 35.82 2.05 -2.25
C PRO A 436 36.64 3.14 -1.55
N GLY A 437 37.94 3.14 -1.79
CA GLY A 437 38.86 4.14 -1.25
C GLY A 437 39.36 3.91 0.18
N VAL A 438 38.90 2.86 0.88
CA VAL A 438 39.29 2.59 2.28
C VAL A 438 40.74 2.14 2.36
N HIS A 439 41.17 1.20 1.53
CA HIS A 439 42.54 0.69 1.54
C HIS A 439 42.93 0.05 0.20
N PRO A 440 44.19 0.19 -0.28
CA PRO A 440 44.61 -0.40 -1.57
C PRO A 440 44.46 -1.93 -1.65
N ARG A 441 44.66 -2.66 -0.53
CA ARG A 441 44.49 -4.15 -0.50
C ARG A 441 43.00 -4.56 -0.54
N GLY A 442 42.10 -3.65 -0.32
CA GLY A 442 40.64 -3.86 -0.42
C GLY A 442 40.10 -3.52 -1.81
N ALA A 443 40.95 -3.12 -2.75
CA ALA A 443 40.48 -2.74 -4.07
C ALA A 443 40.07 -3.96 -4.91
N TYR A 444 38.93 -3.88 -5.57
CA TYR A 444 38.41 -4.87 -6.50
C TYR A 444 37.57 -4.21 -7.59
N PHE A 445 37.32 -4.94 -8.64
CA PHE A 445 36.41 -4.47 -9.70
C PHE A 445 35.07 -5.19 -9.60
N THR A 446 34.00 -4.45 -9.33
CA THR A 446 32.64 -4.94 -9.34
C THR A 446 32.18 -5.18 -10.78
N ARG A 447 31.63 -6.35 -11.07
CA ARG A 447 31.13 -6.67 -12.41
C ARG A 447 29.91 -7.57 -12.40
N GLY A 448 28.99 -7.33 -13.32
CA GLY A 448 27.82 -8.17 -13.55
C GLY A 448 28.10 -9.38 -14.46
N SER A 449 29.31 -9.48 -15.06
CA SER A 449 29.72 -10.66 -15.83
C SER A 449 30.29 -11.74 -14.92
N GLY A 450 30.43 -12.96 -15.43
CA GLY A 450 31.02 -14.10 -14.72
C GLY A 450 32.33 -13.74 -14.01
N HIS A 451 32.48 -14.16 -12.77
CA HIS A 451 33.63 -13.88 -11.93
C HIS A 451 33.91 -15.02 -10.95
N ASP A 452 35.17 -15.11 -10.53
CA ASP A 452 35.62 -16.02 -9.48
C ASP A 452 35.50 -15.37 -8.07
N SER A 453 35.92 -16.12 -7.07
CA SER A 453 35.94 -15.67 -5.67
C SER A 453 36.85 -14.46 -5.41
N ASP A 454 37.79 -14.17 -6.30
CA ASP A 454 38.69 -13.02 -6.25
C ASP A 454 38.21 -11.82 -7.08
N ALA A 455 36.98 -11.85 -7.58
CA ALA A 455 36.39 -10.83 -8.46
C ALA A 455 37.07 -10.73 -9.84
N ARG A 456 37.81 -11.78 -10.28
CA ARG A 456 38.38 -11.82 -11.60
C ARG A 456 37.37 -12.35 -12.61
N TYR A 457 37.35 -11.75 -13.78
CA TYR A 457 36.49 -12.23 -14.86
C TYR A 457 36.84 -13.66 -15.25
N THR A 458 35.83 -14.52 -15.42
CA THR A 458 35.95 -15.88 -15.95
C THR A 458 34.63 -16.33 -16.60
N GLU A 459 34.76 -17.19 -17.63
CA GLU A 459 33.63 -17.93 -18.23
C GLU A 459 33.79 -19.44 -17.98
N ASP A 460 34.68 -19.84 -17.07
CA ASP A 460 34.87 -21.24 -16.69
C ASP A 460 33.68 -21.72 -15.82
N ALA A 461 33.22 -22.94 -16.13
CA ALA A 461 32.06 -23.53 -15.49
C ALA A 461 32.22 -23.73 -13.96
N GLY A 462 33.42 -24.10 -13.49
CA GLY A 462 33.72 -24.36 -12.09
C GLY A 462 33.48 -23.11 -11.22
N PRO A 463 34.23 -22.01 -11.43
CA PRO A 463 34.03 -20.77 -10.68
C PRO A 463 32.60 -20.21 -10.79
N TYR A 464 31.95 -20.31 -11.95
CA TYR A 464 30.55 -19.90 -12.11
C TYR A 464 29.62 -20.68 -11.17
N THR A 465 29.74 -22.02 -11.17
CA THR A 465 28.93 -22.88 -10.30
C THR A 465 29.16 -22.58 -8.82
N GLU A 466 30.42 -22.38 -8.39
CA GLU A 466 30.75 -22.02 -7.01
C GLU A 466 30.08 -20.72 -6.58
N VAL A 467 30.05 -19.70 -7.42
CA VAL A 467 29.42 -18.42 -7.10
C VAL A 467 27.90 -18.57 -7.00
N VAL A 468 27.24 -19.24 -7.93
CA VAL A 468 25.80 -19.41 -7.94
C VAL A 468 25.32 -20.27 -6.75
N ASP A 469 26.02 -21.38 -6.45
CA ASP A 469 25.72 -22.22 -5.29
C ASP A 469 25.92 -21.46 -3.97
N ARG A 470 26.94 -20.60 -3.89
CA ARG A 470 27.16 -19.74 -2.73
C ARG A 470 26.04 -18.70 -2.57
N LEU A 471 25.55 -18.09 -3.64
CA LEU A 471 24.41 -17.18 -3.60
C LEU A 471 23.13 -17.88 -3.09
N LEU A 472 22.89 -19.13 -3.53
CA LEU A 472 21.78 -19.93 -3.00
C LEU A 472 21.97 -20.23 -1.50
N LYS A 473 23.19 -20.62 -1.09
CA LYS A 473 23.52 -20.84 0.34
C LYS A 473 23.31 -19.59 1.19
N LYS A 474 23.69 -18.42 0.68
CA LYS A 474 23.43 -17.13 1.34
C LYS A 474 21.93 -16.90 1.55
N HIS A 475 21.10 -17.18 0.55
CA HIS A 475 19.65 -17.10 0.65
C HIS A 475 19.08 -18.10 1.67
N GLU A 476 19.58 -19.34 1.73
CA GLU A 476 19.21 -20.30 2.76
C GLU A 476 19.60 -19.84 4.19
N THR A 477 20.75 -19.16 4.30
CA THR A 477 21.18 -18.56 5.57
C THR A 477 20.21 -17.47 6.03
N ALA A 478 19.63 -16.70 5.08
CA ALA A 478 18.68 -15.63 5.39
C ALA A 478 17.40 -16.12 6.09
N LYS A 479 16.96 -17.39 5.89
CA LYS A 479 15.80 -18.00 6.57
C LYS A 479 15.85 -17.87 8.11
N ARG A 480 17.06 -17.75 8.69
CA ARG A 480 17.27 -17.64 10.14
C ARG A 480 17.34 -16.20 10.64
N HIS A 481 17.36 -15.23 9.75
CA HIS A 481 17.57 -13.82 10.05
C HIS A 481 16.39 -12.92 9.65
N VAL A 482 15.52 -13.40 8.77
CA VAL A 482 14.30 -12.69 8.42
C VAL A 482 13.30 -12.66 9.58
N PRO A 483 12.44 -11.65 9.68
CA PRO A 483 11.41 -11.57 10.71
C PRO A 483 10.55 -12.84 10.74
N PRO A 484 10.34 -13.45 11.94
CA PRO A 484 9.48 -14.61 12.07
C PRO A 484 8.02 -14.27 11.76
N PRO A 485 7.18 -15.27 11.41
CA PRO A 485 5.75 -15.06 11.21
C PRO A 485 5.06 -14.65 12.51
N VAL A 486 3.95 -13.94 12.40
CA VAL A 486 3.01 -13.76 13.52
C VAL A 486 2.10 -14.99 13.59
N VAL A 487 2.02 -15.65 14.73
CA VAL A 487 1.20 -16.84 14.94
C VAL A 487 0.26 -16.64 16.13
N GLN A 488 -1.00 -16.93 15.93
CA GLN A 488 -2.02 -16.96 16.98
C GLN A 488 -2.64 -18.34 17.00
N ARG A 489 -2.63 -18.99 18.17
CA ARG A 489 -3.23 -20.31 18.39
C ARG A 489 -4.62 -20.17 18.95
N THR A 490 -5.52 -21.05 18.53
CA THR A 490 -6.92 -21.12 18.97
C THR A 490 -7.19 -22.50 19.54
N ASP A 491 -7.76 -22.57 20.72
CA ASP A 491 -8.04 -23.83 21.39
C ASP A 491 -8.93 -24.74 20.52
N GLY A 492 -8.49 -25.98 20.34
CA GLY A 492 -9.21 -27.00 19.56
C GLY A 492 -9.06 -26.85 18.03
N ALA A 493 -8.26 -25.91 17.53
CA ALA A 493 -8.02 -25.76 16.11
C ALA A 493 -7.23 -26.95 15.53
N ARG A 494 -7.66 -27.43 14.36
CA ARG A 494 -6.97 -28.44 13.53
C ARG A 494 -6.66 -27.90 12.14
N LEU A 495 -7.26 -26.75 11.82
CA LEU A 495 -7.16 -26.07 10.55
C LEU A 495 -6.38 -24.77 10.76
N GLY A 496 -5.61 -24.36 9.74
CA GLY A 496 -4.89 -23.10 9.73
C GLY A 496 -5.51 -22.08 8.77
N LEU A 497 -5.35 -20.79 9.08
CA LEU A 497 -5.56 -19.71 8.14
C LEU A 497 -4.26 -18.92 8.01
N VAL A 498 -3.78 -18.75 6.79
CA VAL A 498 -2.49 -18.11 6.50
C VAL A 498 -2.68 -16.96 5.54
N THR A 499 -1.99 -15.86 5.80
CA THR A 499 -2.05 -14.67 4.94
C THR A 499 -0.75 -13.88 4.92
N VAL A 500 -0.74 -12.76 4.18
CA VAL A 500 0.39 -11.84 4.03
C VAL A 500 -0.10 -10.39 3.94
N GLY A 501 0.70 -9.44 4.42
CA GLY A 501 0.49 -8.00 4.21
C GLY A 501 -0.89 -7.49 4.64
N GLY A 502 -1.51 -6.62 3.84
CA GLY A 502 -2.76 -5.93 4.13
C GLY A 502 -4.00 -6.79 4.36
N CYS A 503 -3.92 -8.10 4.11
CA CYS A 503 -5.01 -9.03 4.46
C CYS A 503 -5.10 -9.32 5.97
N ASP A 504 -4.08 -8.99 6.77
CA ASP A 504 -3.98 -9.30 8.21
C ASP A 504 -5.23 -8.90 8.99
N CYS A 505 -5.64 -7.64 8.89
CA CYS A 505 -6.73 -7.10 9.68
C CYS A 505 -8.06 -7.84 9.44
N ALA A 506 -8.37 -8.18 8.18
CA ALA A 506 -9.57 -8.91 7.82
C ALA A 506 -9.50 -10.39 8.26
N CYS A 507 -8.34 -11.01 8.12
CA CYS A 507 -8.14 -12.41 8.50
C CYS A 507 -8.21 -12.61 10.02
N ARG A 508 -7.61 -11.71 10.81
CA ARG A 508 -7.68 -11.79 12.28
C ARG A 508 -9.10 -11.66 12.81
N GLU A 509 -9.86 -10.70 12.27
CA GLU A 509 -11.26 -10.53 12.60
C GLU A 509 -12.09 -11.74 12.16
N ALA A 510 -11.85 -12.29 10.96
CA ALA A 510 -12.53 -13.46 10.46
C ALA A 510 -12.27 -14.70 11.34
N VAL A 511 -11.02 -14.93 11.75
CA VAL A 511 -10.66 -16.05 12.65
C VAL A 511 -11.38 -15.93 13.99
N HIS A 512 -11.44 -14.73 14.56
CA HIS A 512 -12.17 -14.47 15.81
C HIS A 512 -13.67 -14.81 15.67
N ARG A 513 -14.33 -14.29 14.65
CA ARG A 513 -15.76 -14.53 14.40
C ARG A 513 -16.07 -15.98 14.04
N LEU A 514 -15.21 -16.64 13.25
CA LEU A 514 -15.36 -18.05 12.92
C LEU A 514 -15.25 -18.96 14.16
N ALA A 515 -14.39 -18.60 15.12
CA ALA A 515 -14.31 -19.33 16.38
C ALA A 515 -15.61 -19.22 17.21
N GLU A 516 -16.27 -18.05 17.22
CA GLU A 516 -17.58 -17.84 17.83
C GLU A 516 -18.68 -18.68 17.15
N GLU A 517 -18.57 -18.92 15.83
CA GLU A 517 -19.45 -19.79 15.06
C GLU A 517 -19.07 -21.30 15.15
N GLY A 518 -18.12 -21.67 15.99
CA GLY A 518 -17.69 -23.04 16.20
C GLY A 518 -16.77 -23.60 15.10
N VAL A 519 -16.02 -22.71 14.43
CA VAL A 519 -14.99 -23.04 13.46
C VAL A 519 -13.64 -22.48 13.93
N PRO A 520 -12.99 -23.09 14.94
CA PRO A 520 -11.71 -22.61 15.42
C PRO A 520 -10.61 -22.85 14.39
N LEU A 521 -9.83 -21.80 14.11
CA LEU A 521 -8.69 -21.81 13.21
C LEU A 521 -7.46 -21.25 13.94
N ASP A 522 -6.31 -21.89 13.74
CA ASP A 522 -5.03 -21.26 14.05
C ASP A 522 -4.71 -20.22 12.96
N TYR A 523 -4.12 -19.12 13.33
CA TYR A 523 -3.78 -18.04 12.43
C TYR A 523 -2.27 -17.89 12.28
N MET A 524 -1.80 -17.69 11.05
CA MET A 524 -0.42 -17.28 10.74
C MET A 524 -0.39 -16.18 9.70
N ARG A 525 0.40 -15.15 9.97
CA ARG A 525 0.76 -14.14 8.98
C ARG A 525 2.24 -14.22 8.64
N VAL A 526 2.51 -14.39 7.37
CA VAL A 526 3.87 -14.37 6.82
C VAL A 526 4.40 -12.93 6.82
N ARG A 527 5.60 -12.72 7.35
CA ARG A 527 6.26 -11.41 7.41
C ARG A 527 7.43 -11.28 6.46
N ALA A 528 7.94 -12.39 5.95
CA ALA A 528 9.12 -12.37 5.09
C ALA A 528 9.22 -13.58 4.15
N PHE A 529 9.94 -13.39 3.08
CA PHE A 529 10.52 -14.42 2.22
C PHE A 529 12.05 -14.21 2.19
N PRO A 530 12.89 -15.28 2.21
CA PRO A 530 12.55 -16.70 2.26
C PRO A 530 11.79 -17.08 3.54
N PHE A 531 10.99 -18.13 3.44
CA PHE A 531 10.20 -18.60 4.58
C PHE A 531 11.08 -19.16 5.69
N SER A 532 10.86 -18.71 6.92
CA SER A 532 11.51 -19.27 8.10
C SER A 532 10.97 -20.67 8.42
N ARG A 533 11.67 -21.40 9.29
CA ARG A 533 11.26 -22.76 9.70
C ARG A 533 9.89 -22.78 10.38
N GLU A 534 9.53 -21.71 11.06
CA GLU A 534 8.24 -21.58 11.74
C GLU A 534 7.08 -21.55 10.75
N VAL A 535 7.27 -20.94 9.57
CA VAL A 535 6.26 -20.95 8.50
C VAL A 535 6.01 -22.37 8.01
N GLU A 536 7.07 -23.09 7.67
CA GLU A 536 6.97 -24.47 7.19
C GLU A 536 6.37 -25.40 8.28
N ALA A 537 6.81 -25.25 9.53
CA ALA A 537 6.28 -26.03 10.66
C ALA A 537 4.77 -25.81 10.82
N PHE A 538 4.29 -24.56 10.80
CA PHE A 538 2.87 -24.26 10.87
C PHE A 538 2.08 -24.95 9.76
N LEU A 539 2.54 -24.88 8.52
CA LEU A 539 1.85 -25.50 7.37
C LEU A 539 1.81 -27.03 7.46
N LEU A 540 2.84 -27.65 8.03
CA LEU A 540 2.92 -29.11 8.19
C LEU A 540 2.13 -29.64 9.41
N GLU A 541 1.93 -28.83 10.44
CA GLU A 541 1.15 -29.17 11.63
C GLU A 541 -0.36 -29.32 11.35
N HIS A 542 -0.89 -28.51 10.42
CA HIS A 542 -2.32 -28.46 10.14
C HIS A 542 -2.74 -29.45 9.05
N GLU A 543 -3.91 -30.06 9.23
CA GLU A 543 -4.50 -30.93 8.20
C GLU A 543 -4.78 -30.17 6.91
N THR A 544 -5.26 -28.93 7.06
CA THR A 544 -5.53 -28.02 5.96
C THR A 544 -5.26 -26.58 6.41
N SER A 545 -4.59 -25.81 5.56
CA SER A 545 -4.40 -24.37 5.75
C SER A 545 -5.08 -23.59 4.63
N PHE A 546 -5.97 -22.65 5.01
CA PHE A 546 -6.58 -21.70 4.09
C PHE A 546 -5.58 -20.57 3.82
N VAL A 547 -5.19 -20.38 2.55
CA VAL A 547 -4.26 -19.34 2.14
C VAL A 547 -5.06 -18.20 1.56
N VAL A 548 -5.12 -17.07 2.30
CA VAL A 548 -5.89 -15.87 1.96
C VAL A 548 -4.97 -14.83 1.34
N GLU A 549 -5.28 -14.40 0.11
CA GLU A 549 -4.46 -13.45 -0.64
C GLU A 549 -5.28 -12.63 -1.65
N GLN A 550 -4.81 -11.44 -1.98
CA GLN A 550 -5.48 -10.51 -2.89
C GLN A 550 -4.87 -10.53 -4.30
N ASN A 551 -4.79 -11.72 -4.90
CA ASN A 551 -4.42 -11.89 -6.30
C ASN A 551 -5.19 -13.06 -6.94
N ARG A 552 -5.28 -13.08 -8.28
CA ARG A 552 -5.99 -14.12 -9.05
C ARG A 552 -5.26 -15.47 -9.00
N ASP A 553 -3.95 -15.44 -8.98
CA ASP A 553 -3.13 -16.60 -9.35
C ASP A 553 -2.64 -17.41 -8.13
N ALA A 554 -3.06 -17.06 -6.91
CA ALA A 554 -2.64 -17.75 -5.66
C ALA A 554 -1.10 -17.75 -5.52
N GLN A 555 -0.48 -16.57 -5.59
CA GLN A 555 0.98 -16.43 -5.64
C GLN A 555 1.66 -16.85 -4.35
N LEU A 556 1.09 -16.53 -3.18
CA LEU A 556 1.61 -16.98 -1.88
C LEU A 556 1.54 -18.50 -1.76
N LEU A 557 0.40 -19.09 -2.14
CA LEU A 557 0.25 -20.55 -2.15
C LEU A 557 1.28 -21.22 -3.06
N GLN A 558 1.52 -20.64 -4.24
CA GLN A 558 2.54 -21.16 -5.17
C GLN A 558 3.95 -21.09 -4.56
N LEU A 559 4.28 -20.00 -3.86
CA LEU A 559 5.56 -19.88 -3.16
C LEU A 559 5.71 -20.93 -2.07
N PHE A 560 4.65 -21.24 -1.29
CA PHE A 560 4.71 -22.32 -0.30
C PHE A 560 5.02 -23.68 -0.94
N VAL A 561 4.36 -24.00 -2.04
CA VAL A 561 4.60 -25.28 -2.74
C VAL A 561 6.01 -25.35 -3.35
N ALA A 562 6.55 -24.22 -3.81
CA ALA A 562 7.88 -24.15 -4.42
C ALA A 562 9.04 -24.14 -3.41
N GLU A 563 8.82 -23.52 -2.22
CA GLU A 563 9.92 -23.17 -1.31
C GLU A 563 9.84 -23.87 0.08
N THR A 564 8.85 -24.74 0.29
CA THR A 564 8.69 -25.55 1.51
C THR A 564 8.41 -27.01 1.16
N ALA A 565 8.42 -27.88 2.17
CA ALA A 565 8.06 -29.30 2.01
C ALA A 565 6.54 -29.55 2.00
N VAL A 566 5.71 -28.49 2.10
CA VAL A 566 4.25 -28.64 2.14
C VAL A 566 3.70 -29.04 0.77
N THR A 567 2.78 -29.98 0.74
CA THR A 567 2.12 -30.43 -0.48
C THR A 567 0.86 -29.64 -0.77
N LYS A 568 0.53 -29.45 -2.03
CA LYS A 568 -0.59 -28.62 -2.48
C LYS A 568 -1.96 -29.07 -1.92
N ASP A 569 -2.13 -30.36 -1.67
CA ASP A 569 -3.38 -30.93 -1.12
C ASP A 569 -3.68 -30.48 0.32
N ARG A 570 -2.69 -29.97 1.05
CA ARG A 570 -2.86 -29.36 2.38
C ARG A 570 -3.24 -27.89 2.33
N LEU A 571 -3.23 -27.27 1.16
CA LEU A 571 -3.45 -25.84 0.98
C LEU A 571 -4.75 -25.57 0.22
N VAL A 572 -5.61 -24.75 0.81
CA VAL A 572 -6.86 -24.31 0.19
C VAL A 572 -6.77 -22.83 -0.12
N SER A 573 -6.85 -22.48 -1.40
CA SER A 573 -6.77 -21.10 -1.85
C SER A 573 -8.07 -20.34 -1.57
N VAL A 574 -7.95 -19.17 -0.93
CA VAL A 574 -8.99 -18.18 -0.70
C VAL A 574 -8.53 -16.87 -1.31
N ARG A 575 -9.19 -16.44 -2.39
CA ARG A 575 -8.73 -15.31 -3.22
C ARG A 575 -9.82 -14.29 -3.41
N ARG A 576 -9.56 -13.07 -2.99
CA ARG A 576 -10.42 -11.92 -3.28
C ARG A 576 -9.58 -10.83 -3.94
N TYR A 577 -9.88 -10.53 -5.18
CA TYR A 577 -9.17 -9.52 -5.98
C TYR A 577 -10.19 -8.68 -6.77
N GLY A 578 -10.07 -7.41 -6.74
CA GLY A 578 -11.03 -6.46 -7.33
C GLY A 578 -10.65 -5.03 -6.98
N GLY A 579 -9.50 -4.88 -6.32
CA GLY A 579 -8.90 -3.58 -6.06
C GLY A 579 -9.39 -2.87 -4.79
N LEU A 580 -10.21 -3.51 -3.97
CA LEU A 580 -10.63 -2.99 -2.66
C LEU A 580 -9.98 -3.78 -1.54
N PRO A 581 -9.73 -3.16 -0.37
CA PRO A 581 -9.26 -3.86 0.80
C PRO A 581 -10.20 -4.99 1.22
N LEU A 582 -9.62 -6.05 1.77
CA LEU A 582 -10.36 -7.24 2.18
C LEU A 582 -11.26 -6.95 3.39
N SER A 583 -12.40 -7.62 3.49
CA SER A 583 -13.27 -7.59 4.67
C SER A 583 -13.31 -8.95 5.36
N ALA A 584 -13.53 -8.95 6.67
CA ALA A 584 -13.65 -10.17 7.46
C ALA A 584 -14.83 -11.03 6.99
N VAL A 585 -15.96 -10.41 6.65
CA VAL A 585 -17.17 -11.10 6.15
C VAL A 585 -16.84 -11.94 4.93
N HIS A 586 -16.13 -11.36 3.96
CA HIS A 586 -15.75 -12.09 2.74
C HIS A 586 -14.80 -13.27 3.02
N VAL A 587 -13.88 -13.13 3.96
CA VAL A 587 -12.99 -14.24 4.36
C VAL A 587 -13.79 -15.37 5.01
N MET A 588 -14.74 -15.02 5.89
CA MET A 588 -15.61 -15.99 6.56
C MET A 588 -16.47 -16.77 5.55
N GLU A 589 -17.14 -16.05 4.64
CA GLU A 589 -17.97 -16.65 3.57
C GLU A 589 -17.17 -17.66 2.76
N ASP A 590 -15.98 -17.26 2.29
CA ASP A 590 -15.14 -18.12 1.45
C ASP A 590 -14.63 -19.36 2.23
N VAL A 591 -14.24 -19.20 3.49
CA VAL A 591 -13.80 -20.32 4.34
C VAL A 591 -14.96 -21.27 4.61
N LEU A 592 -16.15 -20.78 4.96
CA LEU A 592 -17.34 -21.59 5.21
C LEU A 592 -17.79 -22.32 3.95
N GLU A 593 -17.75 -21.66 2.78
CA GLU A 593 -18.03 -22.31 1.48
C GLU A 593 -17.08 -23.48 1.22
N LYS A 594 -15.76 -23.27 1.43
CA LYS A 594 -14.75 -24.34 1.23
C LYS A 594 -14.89 -25.49 2.21
N LEU A 595 -15.45 -25.23 3.40
CA LEU A 595 -15.79 -26.27 4.39
C LEU A 595 -17.13 -26.98 4.11
N GLY A 596 -17.87 -26.57 3.07
CA GLY A 596 -19.21 -27.10 2.79
C GLY A 596 -20.27 -26.68 3.80
N ARG A 597 -20.04 -25.61 4.56
CA ARG A 597 -20.95 -25.04 5.56
C ARG A 597 -21.64 -23.76 5.08
N GLY A 598 -21.35 -23.28 3.87
CA GLY A 598 -21.96 -22.10 3.28
C GLY A 598 -23.44 -22.38 2.93
N GLY A 599 -24.37 -21.71 3.61
CA GLY A 599 -25.77 -21.61 3.15
C GLY A 599 -25.79 -20.74 1.88
N GLY A 600 -26.26 -21.33 0.76
CA GLY A 600 -26.27 -20.66 -0.52
C GLY A 600 -26.99 -19.31 -0.50
N GLY A 601 -26.30 -18.27 -0.86
CA GLY A 601 -26.85 -16.94 -1.03
C GLY A 601 -25.76 -15.89 -1.17
N GLY A 602 -25.28 -15.67 -2.38
CA GLY A 602 -24.38 -14.58 -2.68
C GLY A 602 -23.81 -14.72 -4.08
N ALA A 603 -24.63 -14.42 -5.08
CA ALA A 603 -24.12 -14.20 -6.43
C ALA A 603 -23.07 -13.10 -6.37
N ASP A 604 -21.93 -13.39 -6.94
CA ASP A 604 -20.84 -12.47 -7.24
C ASP A 604 -21.43 -11.21 -7.94
N ALA A 605 -21.81 -10.21 -7.14
CA ALA A 605 -22.11 -8.90 -7.69
C ALA A 605 -20.75 -8.28 -8.04
N GLY A 606 -20.23 -8.69 -9.19
CA GLY A 606 -19.11 -8.04 -9.81
C GLY A 606 -19.40 -6.54 -9.84
N LEU A 607 -18.58 -5.77 -9.13
CA LEU A 607 -18.52 -4.32 -9.25
C LEU A 607 -18.06 -4.03 -10.69
N GLU A 608 -19.00 -4.00 -11.64
CA GLU A 608 -18.76 -3.38 -12.93
C GLU A 608 -18.46 -1.90 -12.67
N ALA A 609 -17.23 -1.51 -12.92
CA ALA A 609 -16.88 -0.12 -13.03
C ALA A 609 -17.81 0.53 -14.04
N PRO A 610 -18.41 1.72 -13.78
CA PRO A 610 -19.24 2.38 -14.77
C PRO A 610 -18.41 2.65 -16.02
N SER A 611 -18.76 2.01 -17.13
CA SER A 611 -18.23 2.38 -18.43
C SER A 611 -18.60 3.84 -18.65
N ALA A 612 -17.60 4.67 -18.92
CA ALA A 612 -17.81 6.04 -19.36
C ALA A 612 -18.70 6.03 -20.60
N ARG A 613 -19.99 6.26 -20.44
CA ARG A 613 -20.86 6.57 -21.55
C ARG A 613 -20.59 8.01 -21.93
N ASP A 614 -19.97 8.16 -23.09
CA ASP A 614 -19.80 9.44 -23.79
C ASP A 614 -21.13 10.20 -23.81
N GLY A 615 -21.14 11.38 -23.21
CA GLY A 615 -22.12 12.40 -23.43
C GLY A 615 -21.93 12.99 -24.83
N GLY A 616 -22.54 12.40 -25.82
CA GLY A 616 -22.53 12.91 -27.20
C GLY A 616 -23.93 13.04 -27.73
N ASN A 617 -24.37 14.27 -27.83
CA ASN A 617 -25.55 14.67 -28.61
C ASN A 617 -25.39 14.31 -30.10
N GLY A 618 -26.49 13.86 -30.76
CA GLY A 618 -26.70 14.07 -32.16
C GLY A 618 -26.85 12.84 -33.03
N ALA A 619 -28.06 12.67 -33.50
CA ALA A 619 -28.57 11.71 -34.44
C ALA A 619 -27.81 11.63 -35.77
N GLY A 620 -27.76 10.43 -36.35
CA GLY A 620 -27.71 10.25 -37.81
C GLY A 620 -26.53 9.43 -38.34
N GLY A 621 -26.81 8.25 -38.93
CA GLY A 621 -26.00 7.67 -39.97
C GLY A 621 -25.07 6.51 -39.65
N ARG A 622 -25.65 5.34 -39.37
CA ARG A 622 -24.92 4.07 -39.51
C ARG A 622 -24.97 3.58 -40.96
N GLY A 623 -23.82 3.44 -41.61
CA GLY A 623 -23.74 2.66 -42.85
C GLY A 623 -22.84 3.22 -43.94
N SER A 624 -21.57 3.52 -43.74
CA SER A 624 -20.65 3.73 -44.88
C SER A 624 -19.14 3.76 -44.58
N ARG A 625 -18.69 3.51 -43.36
CA ARG A 625 -17.25 3.59 -43.05
C ARG A 625 -16.49 2.25 -43.08
N ARG A 626 -17.18 1.11 -43.23
CA ARG A 626 -16.50 -0.19 -43.33
C ARG A 626 -16.21 -0.64 -44.77
N GLU A 627 -16.91 -0.08 -45.78
CA GLU A 627 -16.63 -0.36 -47.20
C GLU A 627 -15.52 0.53 -47.76
N ALA A 628 -15.43 1.79 -47.39
CA ALA A 628 -14.37 2.70 -47.82
C ALA A 628 -12.94 2.32 -47.35
N ALA A 629 -12.82 1.63 -46.22
CA ALA A 629 -11.52 1.14 -45.72
C ALA A 629 -11.01 -0.13 -46.42
N ARG A 630 -11.93 -0.89 -47.07
CA ARG A 630 -11.56 -2.08 -47.85
C ARG A 630 -11.21 -1.76 -49.30
N GLU A 631 -11.73 -0.69 -49.85
CA GLU A 631 -11.46 -0.24 -51.22
C GLU A 631 -10.12 0.51 -51.31
N ALA A 632 -9.76 1.32 -50.31
CA ALA A 632 -8.45 2.01 -50.20
C ALA A 632 -7.27 1.07 -49.99
N ALA A 633 -7.49 -0.17 -49.50
CA ALA A 633 -6.45 -1.19 -49.35
C ALA A 633 -6.22 -2.03 -50.62
N ARG A 634 -7.17 -2.02 -51.57
CA ARG A 634 -7.03 -2.71 -52.85
C ARG A 634 -6.36 -1.87 -53.94
N GLU A 635 -6.43 -0.56 -53.88
CA GLU A 635 -5.78 0.34 -54.86
C GLU A 635 -4.31 0.59 -54.59
N ARG A 636 -3.75 0.23 -53.45
CA ARG A 636 -2.32 0.37 -53.15
C ARG A 636 -1.46 -0.86 -53.48
N GLY A 637 -2.06 -1.91 -54.01
CA GLY A 637 -1.40 -3.16 -54.34
C GLY A 637 -1.06 -3.38 -55.81
N ALA A 638 -1.38 -2.41 -56.71
CA ALA A 638 -1.12 -2.56 -58.11
C ALA A 638 -0.35 -1.33 -58.65
N GLY A 639 0.98 -1.38 -58.60
CA GLY A 639 1.80 -0.40 -59.27
C GLY A 639 3.18 -0.19 -58.61
N ALA A 640 4.15 -1.02 -58.93
CA ALA A 640 5.54 -0.66 -59.11
C ALA A 640 6.39 -1.89 -59.36
N GLY A 641 6.47 -2.22 -60.62
CA GLY A 641 7.59 -2.99 -61.16
C GLY A 641 8.46 -2.04 -61.96
N GLY A 642 9.75 -2.14 -61.80
CA GLY A 642 10.71 -1.72 -62.80
C GLY A 642 11.59 -0.51 -62.47
N GLY A 643 12.91 -0.75 -62.36
CA GLY A 643 13.91 0.28 -62.54
C GLY A 643 15.20 0.14 -61.74
N ARG A 644 16.09 -0.77 -62.16
CA ARG A 644 17.51 -0.74 -61.75
C ARG A 644 18.20 0.52 -62.27
N ARG A 645 19.08 1.11 -61.49
CA ARG A 645 20.46 1.48 -61.87
C ARG A 645 21.32 1.93 -60.69
N ALA A 646 22.56 1.45 -60.73
CA ALA A 646 23.65 1.75 -59.82
C ALA A 646 24.29 3.13 -60.03
N ALA A 647 24.99 3.63 -58.98
CA ALA A 647 26.28 4.36 -59.00
C ALA A 647 26.57 4.78 -57.54
N GLU A 648 27.57 4.24 -56.89
CA GLU A 648 28.96 4.68 -56.72
C GLU A 648 29.12 6.06 -56.08
N GLY A 649 29.80 6.07 -54.93
CA GLY A 649 30.96 6.94 -54.69
C GLY A 649 30.82 7.96 -53.59
N GLY A 650 31.71 7.86 -52.59
CA GLY A 650 32.40 9.04 -52.08
C GLY A 650 32.26 9.39 -50.60
N ASP A 651 33.30 9.09 -49.89
CA ASP A 651 33.91 9.64 -48.67
C ASP A 651 33.33 10.95 -48.07
N ALA A 652 33.14 10.97 -46.79
CA ALA A 652 33.87 11.76 -45.80
C ALA A 652 33.40 11.39 -44.38
#